data_e30ea7c3ec32e2e4ab12d329fc2378fa
#
_entry.id   e30ea7c3ec32e2e4ab12d329fc2378fa
#
_cell.length_a   1.000
_cell.length_b   1.000
_cell.length_c   1.000
_cell.angle_alpha   90.00
_cell.angle_beta   90.00
_cell.angle_gamma   90.00
#
_symmetry.space_group_name_H-M   'P 1'
#
loop_
_entity.id
_entity.type
_entity.pdbx_description
1 polymer ?
#
loop_
_entity_poly.entity_id
_entity_poly.type
_entity_poly.pdbx_seq_one_letter_code
_entity_poly.pdbx_strand_id
1 'polypeptide(L)'
;MGMYLRRVRIVKNRLRRWWQRHRPARRESLSRQAEEGNGVEHLRAGQRLMRDGMPKDSISLILQGCCEPEQPRESAPLLAGDVIDGEREDRLHMRAIVESEILRFPRKNIRRLLERWPGMFKPGAPSSVQMAPPPAKRKGYGKVLCLMPLSDGIPCEEITSVCAETMVKETAEAVLCVNVDMAAEPAESSLPSASPKLRNVFVQRTHGGNDSQSLRALSRLLDRGREQFPYVIVEAHHQTTVEALLEIMRRSWSLYPILRQNAESLFELNLLAREERARGCEAIPIKPLVLLDPEESAHGLSCYIEETVKWPVHGYLRKGGNGLRFNANLRRLGREMCGCQIGLVLSSGAARGLSHIGVLQVLEENDIEVDIVAGSSMGAYIGAVWGAGYGGLEMEKFAREIEGYRGLWRLMDFAAFPRRGFLLTERVRNRLEQTIGPLHFSDMARPIRIVATRLDTLERVVFSGGSVVDAVLASLAIPGICVPVIRDGIPYVDGGISDPLPVDALADIGVRKIIAVNTIATPQTIKAFSMEIAENERAQTGWSRTLHSWFNPFARGNAFDTLMRSIHAAQTRLAEASCRRASVVLRPYSCKGHWHDFSNPGAYISLGREEAESKLSAIQDLINTPIRERQLPHNTLVQAA
;
A
#
# COMPACT_ATOMS: atom_id res chain seq x y z
N MET A 1 21.84 -11.36 26.15
CA MET A 1 22.98 -10.99 25.29
C MET A 1 23.08 -11.86 24.03
N GLY A 2 23.04 -13.20 24.10
CA GLY A 2 23.15 -14.05 22.89
C GLY A 2 22.03 -13.90 21.84
N MET A 3 20.80 -13.70 22.27
CA MET A 3 19.63 -13.51 21.36
C MET A 3 19.63 -12.13 20.70
N TYR A 4 20.15 -11.11 21.37
CA TYR A 4 20.32 -9.75 20.86
C TYR A 4 21.41 -9.69 19.77
N LEU A 5 22.55 -10.31 20.00
CA LEU A 5 23.64 -10.42 19.01
C LEU A 5 23.24 -11.24 17.77
N ARG A 6 22.35 -12.23 17.92
CA ARG A 6 21.79 -12.99 16.79
C ARG A 6 20.86 -12.14 15.91
N ARG A 7 20.00 -11.31 16.51
CA ARG A 7 19.14 -10.36 15.77
C ARG A 7 19.96 -9.30 15.04
N VAL A 8 20.95 -8.72 15.69
CA VAL A 8 21.87 -7.74 15.08
C VAL A 8 22.64 -8.36 13.90
N ARG A 9 23.06 -9.63 14.00
CA ARG A 9 23.78 -10.34 12.92
C ARG A 9 22.88 -10.62 11.70
N ILE A 10 21.61 -10.92 11.91
CA ILE A 10 20.63 -11.14 10.83
C ILE A 10 20.34 -9.82 10.09
N VAL A 11 20.13 -8.75 10.81
CA VAL A 11 19.94 -7.40 10.25
C VAL A 11 21.18 -6.94 9.48
N LYS A 12 22.38 -7.13 10.04
CA LYS A 12 23.66 -6.80 9.39
C LYS A 12 23.85 -7.50 8.04
N ASN A 13 23.49 -8.79 7.95
CA ASN A 13 23.65 -9.56 6.71
C ASN A 13 22.61 -9.19 5.63
N ARG A 14 21.40 -8.81 6.02
CA ARG A 14 20.36 -8.33 5.09
C ARG A 14 20.69 -6.95 4.53
N LEU A 15 21.12 -6.02 5.38
CA LEU A 15 21.52 -4.67 5.01
C LEU A 15 22.79 -4.63 4.14
N ARG A 16 23.78 -5.48 4.42
CA ARG A 16 24.99 -5.58 3.61
C ARG A 16 24.71 -6.06 2.18
N ARG A 17 23.79 -7.02 1.99
CA ARG A 17 23.35 -7.49 0.66
C ARG A 17 22.54 -6.43 -0.08
N TRP A 18 21.68 -5.71 0.63
CA TRP A 18 20.92 -4.61 0.05
C TRP A 18 21.84 -3.45 -0.38
N TRP A 19 22.80 -3.08 0.45
CA TRP A 19 23.77 -2.01 0.18
C TRP A 19 24.65 -2.32 -1.05
N GLN A 20 25.08 -3.57 -1.21
CA GLN A 20 25.88 -4.01 -2.36
C GLN A 20 25.11 -3.92 -3.70
N ARG A 21 23.81 -4.09 -3.69
CA ARG A 21 22.95 -4.03 -4.90
C ARG A 21 22.58 -2.60 -5.31
N HIS A 22 22.57 -1.62 -4.41
CA HIS A 22 22.01 -0.27 -4.66
C HIS A 22 23.05 0.86 -4.56
N ARG A 23 24.33 0.54 -4.60
CA ARG A 23 25.45 1.50 -4.50
C ARG A 23 25.43 2.70 -5.47
N PRO A 24 25.06 2.60 -6.76
CA PRO A 24 25.21 3.72 -7.69
C PRO A 24 24.21 4.86 -7.47
N ALA A 25 22.93 4.54 -7.27
CA ALA A 25 21.85 5.55 -7.20
C ALA A 25 21.90 6.43 -5.93
N ARG A 26 22.47 5.93 -4.82
CA ARG A 26 22.56 6.63 -3.54
C ARG A 26 23.68 7.68 -3.49
N ARG A 27 24.75 7.50 -4.25
CA ARG A 27 25.88 8.44 -4.25
C ARG A 27 25.50 9.81 -4.81
N GLU A 28 24.65 9.88 -5.82
CA GLU A 28 24.26 11.15 -6.45
C GLU A 28 23.24 11.94 -5.62
N SER A 29 22.27 11.29 -4.97
CA SER A 29 21.29 11.99 -4.13
C SER A 29 21.90 12.50 -2.81
N LEU A 30 22.82 11.72 -2.22
CA LEU A 30 23.50 12.09 -0.98
C LEU A 30 24.61 13.14 -1.22
N SER A 31 25.24 13.17 -2.40
CA SER A 31 26.22 14.21 -2.74
C SER A 31 25.58 15.59 -2.94
N ARG A 32 24.36 15.67 -3.49
CA ARG A 32 23.62 16.94 -3.57
C ARG A 32 23.20 17.47 -2.20
N GLN A 33 22.85 16.59 -1.25
CA GLN A 33 22.52 16.99 0.12
C GLN A 33 23.75 17.40 0.95
N ALA A 34 24.94 16.88 0.63
CA ALA A 34 26.19 17.29 1.28
C ALA A 34 26.62 18.73 0.91
N GLU A 35 26.25 19.21 -0.27
CA GLU A 35 26.49 20.59 -0.70
C GLU A 35 25.63 21.63 0.04
N GLU A 36 24.48 21.21 0.64
CA GLU A 36 23.60 22.08 1.45
C GLU A 36 23.98 22.13 2.95
N GLY A 37 25.09 21.54 3.37
CA GLY A 37 25.55 21.53 4.77
C GLY A 37 24.92 20.48 5.66
N ASN A 38 24.12 19.56 5.11
CA ASN A 38 23.50 18.42 5.78
C ASN A 38 24.22 17.13 5.36
N GLY A 39 25.29 16.75 6.06
CA GLY A 39 26.10 15.56 5.72
C GLY A 39 25.65 14.31 6.46
N VAL A 40 25.53 13.17 5.76
CA VAL A 40 25.47 11.85 6.40
C VAL A 40 26.88 11.38 6.69
N GLU A 41 27.18 11.14 7.97
CA GLU A 41 28.45 10.61 8.43
C GLU A 41 28.35 9.10 8.63
N HIS A 42 29.29 8.36 8.04
CA HIS A 42 29.38 6.91 8.20
C HIS A 42 30.46 6.59 9.23
N LEU A 43 30.07 5.98 10.35
CA LEU A 43 30.96 5.56 11.41
C LEU A 43 31.18 4.05 11.36
N ARG A 44 32.43 3.63 11.47
CA ARG A 44 32.79 2.21 11.68
C ARG A 44 32.61 1.83 13.15
N ALA A 45 32.41 0.55 13.42
CA ALA A 45 32.39 0.04 14.79
C ALA A 45 33.67 0.42 15.54
N GLY A 46 33.52 1.00 16.73
CA GLY A 46 34.62 1.54 17.54
C GLY A 46 35.03 2.97 17.20
N GLN A 47 34.53 3.57 16.11
CA GLN A 47 34.86 4.92 15.72
C GLN A 47 34.09 5.93 16.58
N ARG A 48 34.78 7.00 17.01
CA ARG A 48 34.13 8.11 17.73
C ARG A 48 33.26 8.91 16.78
N LEU A 49 32.10 9.35 17.27
CA LEU A 49 31.21 10.22 16.53
C LEU A 49 31.87 11.55 16.18
N MET A 50 32.91 11.94 16.94
CA MET A 50 33.66 13.17 16.77
C MET A 50 35.12 13.02 17.18
N ARG A 51 36.02 13.46 16.29
CA ARG A 51 37.45 13.53 16.59
C ARG A 51 37.83 14.81 17.35
N ASP A 52 37.19 15.96 17.05
CA ASP A 52 37.58 17.29 17.52
C ASP A 52 36.48 18.07 18.23
N GLY A 53 35.45 17.38 18.75
CA GLY A 53 34.30 18.02 19.37
C GLY A 53 33.22 18.43 18.38
N MET A 54 31.95 18.30 18.80
CA MET A 54 30.82 18.68 17.98
C MET A 54 30.67 20.20 17.90
N PRO A 55 30.43 20.78 16.73
CA PRO A 55 30.03 22.18 16.71
C PRO A 55 28.81 22.34 17.64
N LYS A 56 28.92 23.23 18.64
CA LYS A 56 27.83 23.49 19.61
C LYS A 56 26.50 23.79 18.94
N ASP A 57 26.52 24.17 17.66
CA ASP A 57 25.36 24.51 16.84
C ASP A 57 24.85 23.38 15.98
N SER A 58 25.14 22.12 16.30
CA SER A 58 24.67 20.97 15.53
C SER A 58 23.96 19.93 16.37
N ILE A 59 23.04 19.21 15.73
CA ILE A 59 22.37 18.03 16.28
C ILE A 59 22.56 16.87 15.30
N SER A 60 22.69 15.66 15.83
CA SER A 60 22.88 14.45 15.03
C SER A 60 21.75 13.47 15.29
N LEU A 61 21.18 12.92 14.22
CA LEU A 61 20.19 11.85 14.24
C LEU A 61 20.85 10.53 13.81
N ILE A 62 20.71 9.49 14.59
CA ILE A 62 21.17 8.16 14.19
C ILE A 62 20.17 7.58 13.20
N LEU A 63 20.56 7.49 11.92
CA LEU A 63 19.72 6.88 10.87
C LEU A 63 19.76 5.35 10.95
N GLN A 64 20.96 4.83 11.27
CA GLN A 64 21.20 3.40 11.35
C GLN A 64 22.33 3.12 12.32
N GLY A 65 22.26 2.00 13.05
CA GLY A 65 23.33 1.54 13.95
C GLY A 65 23.03 1.79 15.42
N CYS A 66 24.10 1.86 16.20
CA CYS A 66 24.02 2.03 17.65
C CYS A 66 25.27 2.76 18.14
N CYS A 67 25.07 3.76 18.99
CA CYS A 67 26.14 4.52 19.63
C CYS A 67 26.03 4.45 21.17
N GLU A 68 27.17 4.42 21.85
CA GLU A 68 27.24 4.45 23.31
C GLU A 68 28.09 5.63 23.80
N PRO A 69 27.82 6.18 24.99
CA PRO A 69 28.70 7.14 25.65
C PRO A 69 30.03 6.47 26.01
N GLU A 70 31.15 7.16 25.82
CA GLU A 70 32.48 6.63 26.19
C GLU A 70 32.72 6.58 27.71
N GLN A 71 32.02 7.40 28.48
CA GLN A 71 32.09 7.37 29.94
C GLN A 71 30.91 6.56 30.50
N PRO A 72 31.15 5.59 31.36
CA PRO A 72 30.12 4.74 31.93
C PRO A 72 29.31 5.55 32.97
N ARG A 73 28.22 6.17 32.53
CA ARG A 73 27.09 6.52 33.37
C ARG A 73 25.90 5.73 32.80
N GLU A 74 24.99 5.28 33.66
CA GLU A 74 23.84 4.41 33.46
C GLU A 74 22.90 4.71 32.28
N SER A 75 23.38 5.28 31.18
CA SER A 75 22.60 5.58 30.00
C SER A 75 22.65 4.43 29.00
N ALA A 76 21.48 3.94 28.62
CA ALA A 76 21.33 2.93 27.59
C ALA A 76 21.96 3.41 26.26
N PRO A 77 22.49 2.48 25.42
CA PRO A 77 22.97 2.80 24.10
C PRO A 77 21.89 3.47 23.26
N LEU A 78 22.28 4.47 22.48
CA LEU A 78 21.39 5.16 21.53
C LEU A 78 21.25 4.33 20.25
N LEU A 79 20.03 4.15 19.80
CA LEU A 79 19.66 3.34 18.63
C LEU A 79 19.23 4.23 17.46
N ALA A 80 19.02 3.63 16.30
CA ALA A 80 18.42 4.31 15.15
C ALA A 80 17.12 5.02 15.56
N GLY A 81 17.01 6.29 15.16
CA GLY A 81 15.94 7.21 15.58
C GLY A 81 16.24 8.04 16.81
N ASP A 82 17.34 7.78 17.52
CA ASP A 82 17.79 8.62 18.64
C ASP A 82 18.55 9.84 18.18
N VAL A 83 18.49 10.91 19.00
CA VAL A 83 19.05 12.22 18.70
C VAL A 83 20.15 12.56 19.69
N ILE A 84 21.28 13.06 19.17
CA ILE A 84 22.43 13.51 19.94
C ILE A 84 22.52 15.03 19.83
N ASP A 85 22.43 15.73 20.96
CA ASP A 85 22.52 17.18 21.05
C ASP A 85 23.94 17.60 21.45
N GLY A 86 24.59 18.44 20.61
CA GLY A 86 25.95 18.93 20.85
C GLY A 86 26.11 19.84 22.06
N GLU A 87 25.05 20.40 22.65
CA GLU A 87 25.15 21.24 23.87
C GLU A 87 25.20 20.44 25.17
N ARG A 88 24.90 19.17 25.15
CA ARG A 88 24.94 18.32 26.37
C ARG A 88 26.34 17.73 26.52
N GLU A 89 27.08 18.20 27.51
CA GLU A 89 28.47 17.77 27.81
C GLU A 89 28.60 16.25 28.01
N ASP A 90 27.59 15.59 28.56
CA ASP A 90 27.55 14.16 28.82
C ASP A 90 27.39 13.29 27.56
N ARG A 91 27.12 13.90 26.39
CA ARG A 91 26.95 13.20 25.10
C ARG A 91 27.96 13.61 24.04
N LEU A 92 28.96 14.39 24.41
CA LEU A 92 30.01 14.86 23.50
C LEU A 92 30.96 13.74 23.04
N HIS A 93 31.11 12.67 23.82
CA HIS A 93 31.97 11.54 23.53
C HIS A 93 31.14 10.28 23.31
N MET A 94 30.65 10.13 22.10
CA MET A 94 29.88 8.96 21.67
C MET A 94 30.73 8.10 20.75
N ARG A 95 30.64 6.79 20.90
CA ARG A 95 31.29 5.81 20.04
C ARG A 95 30.28 4.88 19.39
N ALA A 96 30.44 4.60 18.12
CA ALA A 96 29.62 3.64 17.41
C ALA A 96 29.96 2.20 17.87
N ILE A 97 28.99 1.47 18.37
CA ILE A 97 29.16 0.05 18.75
C ILE A 97 29.18 -0.84 17.51
N VAL A 98 28.40 -0.46 16.50
CA VAL A 98 28.32 -1.12 15.19
C VAL A 98 28.44 -0.08 14.09
N GLU A 99 28.68 -0.51 12.85
CA GLU A 99 28.61 0.41 11.70
C GLU A 99 27.34 1.25 11.75
N SER A 100 27.49 2.59 11.82
CA SER A 100 26.39 3.52 12.05
C SER A 100 26.37 4.61 11.00
N GLU A 101 25.16 5.00 10.58
CA GLU A 101 24.94 6.18 9.72
C GLU A 101 24.29 7.26 10.56
N ILE A 102 24.87 8.44 10.55
CA ILE A 102 24.43 9.57 11.35
C ILE A 102 24.23 10.79 10.45
N LEU A 103 23.09 11.42 10.57
CA LEU A 103 22.75 12.61 9.84
C LEU A 103 22.93 13.83 10.75
N ARG A 104 23.77 14.78 10.33
CA ARG A 104 24.07 15.99 11.08
C ARG A 104 23.36 17.20 10.49
N PHE A 105 22.78 18.02 11.37
CA PHE A 105 22.04 19.24 11.02
C PHE A 105 22.60 20.47 11.74
N PRO A 106 22.63 21.63 11.07
CA PRO A 106 22.86 22.92 11.75
C PRO A 106 21.69 23.24 12.70
N ARG A 107 21.99 23.69 13.91
CA ARG A 107 20.99 24.00 14.94
C ARG A 107 19.98 25.09 14.53
N LYS A 108 20.38 26.03 13.66
CA LYS A 108 19.46 27.05 13.12
C LYS A 108 18.25 26.44 12.39
N ASN A 109 18.43 25.29 11.74
CA ASN A 109 17.36 24.57 11.06
C ASN A 109 16.50 23.78 12.06
N ILE A 110 17.05 23.48 13.22
CA ILE A 110 16.43 22.66 14.26
C ILE A 110 15.67 23.52 15.28
N ARG A 111 16.00 24.80 15.41
CA ARG A 111 15.29 25.69 16.35
C ARG A 111 13.78 25.66 16.11
N ARG A 112 13.33 25.63 14.86
CA ARG A 112 11.93 25.45 14.47
C ARG A 112 11.38 24.10 14.90
N LEU A 113 12.17 23.02 14.76
CA LEU A 113 11.79 21.68 15.17
C LEU A 113 11.67 21.57 16.69
N LEU A 114 12.55 22.23 17.44
CA LEU A 114 12.52 22.29 18.90
C LEU A 114 11.34 23.09 19.44
N GLU A 115 10.99 24.19 18.77
CA GLU A 115 9.82 24.99 19.08
C GLU A 115 8.53 24.19 18.84
N ARG A 116 8.52 23.34 17.82
CA ARG A 116 7.43 22.43 17.51
C ARG A 116 7.34 21.24 18.48
N TRP A 117 8.49 20.72 18.96
CA TRP A 117 8.61 19.53 19.80
C TRP A 117 9.35 19.77 21.12
N PRO A 118 8.82 20.61 22.03
CA PRO A 118 9.55 21.05 23.25
C PRO A 118 9.83 19.92 24.24
N GLY A 119 9.11 18.80 24.19
CA GLY A 119 9.34 17.63 25.06
C GLY A 119 10.58 16.80 24.72
N MET A 120 11.16 16.97 23.53
CA MET A 120 12.22 16.11 23.00
C MET A 120 13.52 16.09 23.84
N PHE A 121 13.81 17.19 24.55
CA PHE A 121 15.07 17.36 25.31
C PHE A 121 14.88 17.38 26.84
N LYS A 122 13.67 17.15 27.34
CA LYS A 122 13.47 16.99 28.78
C LYS A 122 13.59 15.50 29.13
N PRO A 123 14.63 15.06 29.85
CA PRO A 123 14.68 13.69 30.32
C PRO A 123 13.58 13.48 31.37
N GLY A 124 12.67 12.56 31.09
CA GLY A 124 11.96 11.81 32.10
C GLY A 124 10.97 12.50 33.02
N ALA A 125 10.40 13.64 32.66
CA ALA A 125 9.17 14.07 33.29
C ALA A 125 8.00 13.69 32.36
N PRO A 126 7.15 12.71 32.71
CA PRO A 126 5.86 12.60 32.05
C PRO A 126 5.16 13.94 32.30
N SER A 127 4.89 14.71 31.25
CA SER A 127 4.00 15.86 31.35
C SER A 127 2.67 15.31 31.88
N SER A 128 2.40 15.58 33.16
CA SER A 128 1.20 15.19 33.88
C SER A 128 -0.03 16.03 33.46
N VAL A 129 -0.14 16.27 32.16
CA VAL A 129 -1.41 16.64 31.58
C VAL A 129 -2.18 15.33 31.45
N GLN A 130 -3.00 15.02 32.45
CA GLN A 130 -4.01 13.97 32.31
C GLN A 130 -4.83 14.32 31.08
N MET A 131 -4.55 13.61 29.99
CA MET A 131 -5.35 13.69 28.79
C MET A 131 -6.73 13.14 29.14
N ALA A 132 -7.75 13.99 29.02
CA ALA A 132 -9.11 13.48 28.97
C ALA A 132 -9.17 12.43 27.83
N PRO A 133 -9.84 11.28 28.04
CA PRO A 133 -9.98 10.28 27.00
C PRO A 133 -10.55 10.94 25.74
N PRO A 134 -10.11 10.54 24.55
CA PRO A 134 -10.64 11.07 23.30
C PRO A 134 -12.15 10.95 23.34
N PRO A 135 -12.90 11.97 22.90
CA PRO A 135 -14.34 11.90 22.89
C PRO A 135 -14.76 10.67 22.09
N ALA A 136 -15.51 9.78 22.73
CA ALA A 136 -16.03 8.58 22.09
C ALA A 136 -16.60 8.96 20.72
N LYS A 137 -16.28 8.17 19.68
CA LYS A 137 -16.76 8.35 18.29
C LYS A 137 -18.29 8.43 18.32
N ARG A 138 -18.86 9.62 18.52
CA ARG A 138 -20.30 9.82 18.64
C ARG A 138 -20.92 9.71 17.25
N LYS A 139 -21.94 8.87 17.09
CA LYS A 139 -22.77 8.82 15.88
C LYS A 139 -23.30 10.22 15.57
N GLY A 140 -23.06 10.70 14.34
CA GLY A 140 -23.61 11.97 13.86
C GLY A 140 -22.62 13.14 13.74
N TYR A 141 -21.35 12.96 14.11
CA TYR A 141 -20.32 13.98 13.92
C TYR A 141 -19.52 13.75 12.63
N GLY A 142 -19.16 14.84 11.93
CA GLY A 142 -18.33 14.79 10.75
C GLY A 142 -16.91 14.26 11.01
N LYS A 143 -16.29 13.71 9.99
CA LYS A 143 -14.92 13.20 10.05
C LYS A 143 -13.92 14.33 9.91
N VAL A 144 -13.01 14.44 10.87
CA VAL A 144 -11.86 15.32 10.78
C VAL A 144 -10.66 14.52 10.25
N LEU A 145 -10.09 14.95 9.14
CA LEU A 145 -8.96 14.34 8.43
C LEU A 145 -7.81 15.33 8.44
N CYS A 146 -6.67 14.97 9.00
CA CYS A 146 -5.54 15.88 9.12
C CYS A 146 -4.45 15.55 8.10
N LEU A 147 -4.12 16.48 7.22
CA LEU A 147 -2.96 16.48 6.35
C LEU A 147 -1.83 17.23 7.04
N MET A 148 -0.70 16.57 7.24
CA MET A 148 0.45 17.10 7.97
C MET A 148 1.73 17.02 7.14
N PRO A 149 2.14 18.10 6.45
CA PRO A 149 3.44 18.14 5.79
C PRO A 149 4.56 18.09 6.83
N LEU A 150 5.55 17.23 6.61
CA LEU A 150 6.69 17.04 7.52
C LEU A 150 7.94 17.78 7.07
N SER A 151 7.90 18.51 5.96
CA SER A 151 8.97 19.39 5.51
C SER A 151 8.45 20.49 4.58
N ASP A 152 9.29 21.48 4.36
CA ASP A 152 9.01 22.53 3.36
C ASP A 152 8.88 21.96 1.94
N GLY A 153 8.18 22.68 1.08
CA GLY A 153 8.02 22.36 -0.35
C GLY A 153 7.05 21.19 -0.65
N ILE A 154 6.27 20.74 0.32
CA ILE A 154 5.13 19.86 0.10
C ILE A 154 3.93 20.73 -0.32
N PRO A 155 3.30 20.51 -1.49
CA PRO A 155 2.21 21.33 -2.02
C PRO A 155 0.87 21.01 -1.32
N CYS A 156 0.77 21.30 -0.02
CA CYS A 156 -0.38 20.90 0.81
C CYS A 156 -1.68 21.52 0.36
N GLU A 157 -1.66 22.80 -0.06
CA GLU A 157 -2.85 23.49 -0.57
C GLU A 157 -3.41 22.81 -1.83
N GLU A 158 -2.54 22.37 -2.76
CA GLU A 158 -2.95 21.61 -3.95
C GLU A 158 -3.54 20.27 -3.55
N ILE A 159 -2.88 19.55 -2.63
CA ILE A 159 -3.35 18.24 -2.13
C ILE A 159 -4.72 18.39 -1.47
N THR A 160 -4.87 19.37 -0.58
CA THR A 160 -6.13 19.64 0.14
C THR A 160 -7.25 20.00 -0.85
N SER A 161 -6.96 20.88 -1.82
CA SER A 161 -7.94 21.35 -2.82
C SER A 161 -8.48 20.21 -3.67
N VAL A 162 -7.59 19.38 -4.25
CA VAL A 162 -8.00 18.26 -5.12
C VAL A 162 -8.72 17.18 -4.30
N CYS A 163 -8.29 16.90 -3.07
CA CYS A 163 -8.99 15.97 -2.19
C CYS A 163 -10.40 16.46 -1.84
N ALA A 164 -10.54 17.73 -1.46
CA ALA A 164 -11.84 18.32 -1.11
C ALA A 164 -12.80 18.32 -2.30
N GLU A 165 -12.35 18.72 -3.49
CA GLU A 165 -13.14 18.68 -4.73
C GLU A 165 -13.62 17.25 -5.03
N THR A 166 -12.72 16.30 -4.92
CA THR A 166 -13.05 14.88 -5.13
C THR A 166 -14.08 14.40 -4.11
N MET A 167 -13.91 14.73 -2.84
CA MET A 167 -14.87 14.34 -1.79
C MET A 167 -16.26 14.93 -2.04
N VAL A 168 -16.34 16.20 -2.43
CA VAL A 168 -17.62 16.83 -2.81
C VAL A 168 -18.26 16.12 -4.00
N LYS A 169 -17.47 15.82 -5.04
CA LYS A 169 -17.95 15.10 -6.24
C LYS A 169 -18.51 13.71 -5.89
N GLU A 170 -17.78 12.95 -5.05
CA GLU A 170 -18.12 11.56 -4.74
C GLU A 170 -19.26 11.42 -3.71
N THR A 171 -19.41 12.39 -2.80
CA THR A 171 -20.39 12.30 -1.70
C THR A 171 -21.59 13.22 -1.87
N ALA A 172 -21.49 14.24 -2.74
CA ALA A 172 -22.43 15.36 -2.86
C ALA A 172 -22.60 16.16 -1.55
N GLU A 173 -21.68 16.01 -0.59
CA GLU A 173 -21.71 16.68 0.71
C GLU A 173 -20.73 17.86 0.73
N ALA A 174 -20.94 18.81 1.64
CA ALA A 174 -20.04 19.93 1.82
C ALA A 174 -18.79 19.53 2.63
N VAL A 175 -17.65 20.13 2.28
CA VAL A 175 -16.35 19.91 2.93
C VAL A 175 -15.84 21.23 3.52
N LEU A 176 -15.42 21.23 4.77
CA LEU A 176 -14.70 22.34 5.41
C LEU A 176 -13.19 22.08 5.35
N CYS A 177 -12.44 22.99 4.77
CA CYS A 177 -10.97 23.00 4.81
C CYS A 177 -10.51 24.02 5.87
N VAL A 178 -9.77 23.55 6.86
CA VAL A 178 -9.19 24.38 7.92
C VAL A 178 -7.68 24.45 7.70
N ASN A 179 -7.18 25.62 7.35
CA ASN A 179 -5.75 25.87 7.23
C ASN A 179 -5.21 26.41 8.57
N VAL A 180 -4.29 25.67 9.17
CA VAL A 180 -3.65 26.02 10.45
C VAL A 180 -2.28 26.61 10.16
N ASP A 181 -2.16 27.93 10.25
CA ASP A 181 -0.97 28.69 9.89
C ASP A 181 -0.49 29.53 11.11
N MET A 182 0.81 29.70 11.24
CA MET A 182 1.43 30.54 12.29
C MET A 182 1.25 32.05 12.04
N ALA A 183 0.98 32.45 10.79
CA ALA A 183 0.74 33.85 10.41
C ALA A 183 -0.71 34.27 10.53
N ALA A 184 -1.66 33.34 10.71
CA ALA A 184 -3.06 33.64 10.83
C ALA A 184 -3.44 34.15 12.22
N GLU A 185 -4.50 34.95 12.32
CA GLU A 185 -5.09 35.33 13.61
C GLU A 185 -5.97 34.21 14.16
N PRO A 186 -6.17 34.14 15.51
CA PRO A 186 -7.09 33.17 16.08
C PRO A 186 -8.53 33.39 15.59
N ALA A 187 -9.15 32.35 15.05
CA ALA A 187 -10.47 32.41 14.42
C ALA A 187 -11.61 32.45 15.47
N GLU A 188 -11.77 33.55 16.21
CA GLU A 188 -12.80 33.61 17.28
C GLU A 188 -14.22 33.79 16.79
N SER A 189 -14.45 34.35 15.58
CA SER A 189 -15.81 34.72 15.12
C SER A 189 -16.07 34.66 13.61
N SER A 190 -15.09 34.33 12.79
CA SER A 190 -15.29 34.27 11.35
C SER A 190 -16.08 33.02 10.95
N LEU A 191 -17.16 33.22 10.17
CA LEU A 191 -17.84 32.12 9.50
C LEU A 191 -16.95 31.59 8.37
N PRO A 192 -16.99 30.25 8.10
CA PRO A 192 -16.28 29.69 6.95
C PRO A 192 -16.71 30.39 5.67
N SER A 193 -15.76 30.82 4.86
CA SER A 193 -16.04 31.41 3.55
C SER A 193 -16.13 30.32 2.49
N ALA A 194 -17.07 30.45 1.56
CA ALA A 194 -17.13 29.57 0.39
C ALA A 194 -15.84 29.73 -0.44
N SER A 195 -15.28 28.62 -0.91
CA SER A 195 -14.12 28.67 -1.78
C SER A 195 -14.47 29.42 -3.08
N PRO A 196 -13.67 30.40 -3.51
CA PRO A 196 -13.93 31.10 -4.76
C PRO A 196 -13.74 30.21 -6.00
N LYS A 197 -13.05 29.09 -5.84
CA LYS A 197 -12.71 28.17 -6.94
C LYS A 197 -13.57 26.90 -6.96
N LEU A 198 -14.06 26.46 -5.81
CA LEU A 198 -14.70 25.15 -5.66
C LEU A 198 -16.08 25.26 -5.03
N ARG A 199 -17.08 24.68 -5.69
CA ARG A 199 -18.46 24.62 -5.20
C ARG A 199 -18.57 23.67 -4.00
N ASN A 200 -19.31 24.06 -2.97
CA ASN A 200 -19.51 23.29 -1.73
C ASN A 200 -18.22 23.01 -0.91
N VAL A 201 -17.13 23.73 -1.20
CA VAL A 201 -15.93 23.73 -0.36
C VAL A 201 -15.87 25.05 0.39
N PHE A 202 -15.70 24.97 1.70
CA PHE A 202 -15.59 26.11 2.60
C PHE A 202 -14.17 26.14 3.16
N VAL A 203 -13.59 27.33 3.29
CA VAL A 203 -12.21 27.49 3.78
C VAL A 203 -12.20 28.43 4.98
N GLN A 204 -11.43 28.04 5.99
CA GLN A 204 -11.16 28.87 7.16
C GLN A 204 -9.69 28.75 7.57
N ARG A 205 -9.08 29.89 7.95
CA ARG A 205 -7.72 29.94 8.49
C ARG A 205 -7.76 30.14 9.99
N THR A 206 -6.80 29.60 10.69
CA THR A 206 -6.64 29.77 12.15
C THR A 206 -5.18 29.69 12.55
N HIS A 207 -4.84 30.30 13.70
CA HIS A 207 -3.49 30.30 14.22
C HIS A 207 -3.10 28.93 14.80
N GLY A 208 -1.87 28.49 14.50
CA GLY A 208 -1.27 27.21 14.92
C GLY A 208 -0.39 27.31 16.17
N GLY A 209 -0.47 28.39 16.94
CA GLY A 209 0.38 28.65 18.11
C GLY A 209 -0.03 27.85 19.37
N ASN A 210 0.79 27.95 20.42
CA ASN A 210 0.61 27.24 21.69
C ASN A 210 -0.02 28.08 22.81
N ASP A 211 -0.38 29.32 22.52
CA ASP A 211 -1.07 30.15 23.50
C ASP A 211 -2.49 29.66 23.76
N SER A 212 -2.99 29.93 24.99
CA SER A 212 -4.29 29.39 25.43
C SER A 212 -5.48 29.92 24.63
N GLN A 213 -5.36 31.07 23.98
CA GLN A 213 -6.42 31.64 23.17
C GLN A 213 -6.49 30.93 21.82
N SER A 214 -5.36 30.80 21.14
CA SER A 214 -5.23 30.08 19.85
C SER A 214 -5.69 28.62 19.97
N LEU A 215 -5.27 27.90 21.01
CA LEU A 215 -5.67 26.51 21.23
C LEU A 215 -7.18 26.38 21.50
N ARG A 216 -7.79 27.31 22.25
CA ARG A 216 -9.25 27.30 22.47
C ARG A 216 -10.00 27.64 21.18
N ALA A 217 -9.50 28.59 20.38
CA ALA A 217 -10.10 28.97 19.11
C ALA A 217 -10.07 27.79 18.11
N LEU A 218 -8.93 27.13 17.98
CA LEU A 218 -8.76 25.93 17.17
C LEU A 218 -9.71 24.80 17.61
N SER A 219 -9.76 24.53 18.91
CA SER A 219 -10.65 23.52 19.48
C SER A 219 -12.12 23.78 19.16
N ARG A 220 -12.59 25.02 19.37
CA ARG A 220 -13.98 25.42 19.08
C ARG A 220 -14.28 25.33 17.57
N LEU A 221 -13.32 25.74 16.73
CA LEU A 221 -13.47 25.68 15.29
C LEU A 221 -13.65 24.24 14.80
N LEU A 222 -12.81 23.32 15.26
CA LEU A 222 -12.90 21.91 14.89
C LEU A 222 -14.18 21.25 15.42
N ASP A 223 -14.60 21.58 16.65
CA ASP A 223 -15.83 21.05 17.23
C ASP A 223 -17.07 21.54 16.47
N ARG A 224 -17.17 22.83 16.15
CA ARG A 224 -18.24 23.38 15.31
C ARG A 224 -18.17 22.83 13.88
N GLY A 225 -16.96 22.74 13.31
CA GLY A 225 -16.75 22.22 11.96
C GLY A 225 -17.33 20.82 11.80
N ARG A 226 -17.02 19.90 12.70
CA ARG A 226 -17.55 18.52 12.65
C ARG A 226 -19.05 18.39 12.99
N GLU A 227 -19.64 19.41 13.63
CA GLU A 227 -21.10 19.46 13.85
C GLU A 227 -21.85 19.90 12.58
N GLN A 228 -21.26 20.80 11.79
CA GLN A 228 -21.89 21.41 10.62
C GLN A 228 -21.55 20.72 9.30
N PHE A 229 -20.35 20.13 9.20
CA PHE A 229 -19.84 19.52 7.98
C PHE A 229 -19.60 18.03 8.17
N PRO A 230 -20.04 17.18 7.22
CA PRO A 230 -19.74 15.76 7.24
C PRO A 230 -18.24 15.44 7.16
N TYR A 231 -17.48 16.33 6.51
CA TYR A 231 -16.03 16.20 6.35
C TYR A 231 -15.33 17.51 6.66
N VAL A 232 -14.26 17.42 7.45
CA VAL A 232 -13.38 18.52 7.79
C VAL A 232 -11.94 18.09 7.44
N ILE A 233 -11.31 18.76 6.50
CA ILE A 233 -9.88 18.55 6.18
C ILE A 233 -9.09 19.62 6.92
N VAL A 234 -8.19 19.21 7.80
CA VAL A 234 -7.27 20.11 8.49
C VAL A 234 -5.92 20.02 7.81
N GLU A 235 -5.47 21.13 7.28
CA GLU A 235 -4.11 21.31 6.78
C GLU A 235 -3.26 21.93 7.88
N ALA A 236 -2.44 21.12 8.53
CA ALA A 236 -1.50 21.58 9.55
C ALA A 236 -0.20 22.01 8.89
N HIS A 237 0.15 23.29 8.95
CA HIS A 237 1.44 23.76 8.45
C HIS A 237 2.61 23.07 9.19
N HIS A 238 3.75 22.88 8.52
CA HIS A 238 4.94 22.24 9.14
C HIS A 238 5.46 22.98 10.39
N GLN A 239 5.12 24.25 10.56
CA GLN A 239 5.47 25.05 11.74
C GLN A 239 4.42 25.02 12.86
N THR A 240 3.29 24.33 12.68
CA THR A 240 2.24 24.19 13.69
C THR A 240 2.81 23.59 14.98
N THR A 241 2.49 24.18 16.12
CA THR A 241 3.04 23.74 17.43
C THR A 241 2.51 22.35 17.82
N VAL A 242 3.26 21.65 18.68
CA VAL A 242 2.87 20.31 19.18
C VAL A 242 1.53 20.36 19.88
N GLU A 243 1.27 21.38 20.69
CA GLU A 243 0.03 21.55 21.41
C GLU A 243 -1.17 21.68 20.46
N ALA A 244 -1.03 22.48 19.39
CA ALA A 244 -2.05 22.62 18.36
C ALA A 244 -2.25 21.31 17.59
N LEU A 245 -1.16 20.61 17.24
CA LEU A 245 -1.25 19.27 16.61
C LEU A 245 -1.99 18.27 17.51
N LEU A 246 -1.73 18.27 18.81
CA LEU A 246 -2.44 17.40 19.74
C LEU A 246 -3.93 17.71 19.82
N GLU A 247 -4.32 19.01 19.78
CA GLU A 247 -5.72 19.39 19.72
C GLU A 247 -6.40 18.92 18.43
N ILE A 248 -5.67 18.98 17.29
CA ILE A 248 -6.14 18.44 16.01
C ILE A 248 -6.26 16.90 16.09
N MET A 249 -5.20 16.22 16.55
CA MET A 249 -5.17 14.75 16.65
C MET A 249 -6.30 14.20 17.51
N ARG A 250 -6.60 14.81 18.66
CA ARG A 250 -7.70 14.39 19.54
C ARG A 250 -9.07 14.35 18.86
N ARG A 251 -9.26 15.16 17.82
CA ARG A 251 -10.51 15.27 17.07
C ARG A 251 -10.48 14.56 15.73
N SER A 252 -9.29 14.16 15.28
CA SER A 252 -9.09 13.57 13.97
C SER A 252 -9.59 12.13 13.94
N TRP A 253 -10.16 11.76 12.79
CA TRP A 253 -10.48 10.39 12.43
C TRP A 253 -9.25 9.66 11.92
N SER A 254 -8.41 10.36 11.15
CA SER A 254 -7.13 9.87 10.63
C SER A 254 -6.14 11.01 10.49
N LEU A 255 -4.85 10.70 10.64
CA LEU A 255 -3.73 11.61 10.41
C LEU A 255 -2.93 11.10 9.19
N TYR A 256 -2.65 12.00 8.26
CA TYR A 256 -1.86 11.74 7.05
C TYR A 256 -0.57 12.58 7.10
N PRO A 257 0.50 12.09 7.72
CA PRO A 257 1.82 12.72 7.62
C PRO A 257 2.32 12.58 6.18
N ILE A 258 2.73 13.69 5.55
CA ILE A 258 3.23 13.71 4.19
C ILE A 258 4.73 13.97 4.23
N LEU A 259 5.49 13.01 3.69
CA LEU A 259 6.95 13.00 3.72
C LEU A 259 7.54 13.20 2.33
N ARG A 260 8.71 13.82 2.28
CA ARG A 260 9.64 13.72 1.15
C ARG A 260 10.81 12.81 1.52
N GLN A 261 11.59 12.40 0.52
CA GLN A 261 12.84 11.66 0.75
C GLN A 261 13.95 12.61 1.23
N ASN A 262 13.74 13.28 2.35
CA ASN A 262 14.71 14.15 2.97
C ASN A 262 14.82 13.89 4.47
N ALA A 263 15.91 14.34 5.03
CA ALA A 263 16.24 14.17 6.43
C ALA A 263 15.24 14.84 7.37
N GLU A 264 14.74 16.00 6.99
CA GLU A 264 13.78 16.78 7.78
C GLU A 264 12.48 16.01 7.99
N SER A 265 11.89 15.48 6.90
CA SER A 265 10.68 14.66 6.98
C SER A 265 10.84 13.43 7.85
N LEU A 266 12.00 12.72 7.74
CA LEU A 266 12.28 11.53 8.54
C LEU A 266 12.45 11.89 10.02
N PHE A 267 13.09 13.00 10.31
CA PHE A 267 13.27 13.48 11.67
C PHE A 267 11.92 13.82 12.31
N GLU A 268 11.06 14.58 11.63
CA GLU A 268 9.72 14.92 12.11
C GLU A 268 8.84 13.68 12.30
N LEU A 269 8.91 12.71 11.38
CA LEU A 269 8.18 11.47 11.51
C LEU A 269 8.59 10.69 12.77
N ASN A 270 9.89 10.61 13.05
CA ASN A 270 10.39 9.95 14.26
C ASN A 270 9.93 10.68 15.54
N LEU A 271 9.89 12.02 15.51
CA LEU A 271 9.38 12.79 16.64
C LEU A 271 7.89 12.54 16.89
N LEU A 272 7.10 12.56 15.82
CA LEU A 272 5.67 12.27 15.89
C LEU A 272 5.42 10.86 16.46
N ALA A 273 6.21 9.87 16.02
CA ALA A 273 6.11 8.49 16.51
C ALA A 273 6.52 8.36 17.98
N ARG A 274 7.50 9.15 18.43
CA ARG A 274 7.90 9.18 19.85
C ARG A 274 6.84 9.82 20.73
N GLU A 275 6.25 10.92 20.29
CA GLU A 275 5.17 11.60 21.01
C GLU A 275 3.91 10.75 21.12
N GLU A 276 3.54 10.04 20.04
CA GLU A 276 2.42 9.11 20.03
C GLU A 276 2.62 7.99 21.06
N ARG A 277 3.82 7.36 21.07
CA ARG A 277 4.17 6.29 22.03
C ARG A 277 4.23 6.79 23.47
N ALA A 278 4.81 7.98 23.69
CA ALA A 278 4.99 8.55 25.04
C ALA A 278 3.67 8.89 25.72
N ARG A 279 2.64 9.21 24.94
CA ARG A 279 1.35 9.68 25.46
C ARG A 279 0.29 8.59 25.55
N GLY A 280 0.55 7.39 25.05
CA GLY A 280 -0.40 6.25 25.09
C GLY A 280 -1.77 6.61 24.50
N CYS A 281 -1.78 7.50 23.49
CA CYS A 281 -3.02 7.87 22.82
C CYS A 281 -3.62 6.62 22.19
N GLU A 282 -4.88 6.32 22.48
CA GLU A 282 -5.63 5.31 21.71
C GLU A 282 -5.50 5.65 20.22
N ALA A 283 -5.03 4.69 19.47
CA ALA A 283 -4.49 4.84 18.15
C ALA A 283 -5.47 5.51 17.17
N ILE A 284 -5.23 6.79 16.92
CA ILE A 284 -5.74 7.41 15.70
C ILE A 284 -5.01 6.72 14.54
N PRO A 285 -5.70 6.25 13.50
CA PRO A 285 -5.02 5.71 12.34
C PRO A 285 -4.05 6.73 11.75
N ILE A 286 -2.75 6.47 11.86
CA ILE A 286 -1.71 7.28 11.26
C ILE A 286 -1.36 6.63 9.93
N LYS A 287 -1.47 7.39 8.85
CA LYS A 287 -1.37 6.94 7.46
C LYS A 287 -0.29 7.73 6.72
N PRO A 288 1.00 7.36 6.87
CA PRO A 288 2.09 8.08 6.22
C PRO A 288 1.97 8.04 4.70
N LEU A 289 2.07 9.21 4.07
CA LEU A 289 2.11 9.39 2.62
C LEU A 289 3.51 9.84 2.20
N VAL A 290 4.05 9.24 1.14
CA VAL A 290 5.36 9.63 0.61
C VAL A 290 5.17 10.37 -0.70
N LEU A 291 5.62 11.63 -0.73
CA LEU A 291 5.67 12.44 -1.95
C LEU A 291 6.98 12.14 -2.69
N LEU A 292 6.86 11.69 -3.93
CA LEU A 292 7.96 11.28 -4.79
C LEU A 292 8.05 12.16 -6.03
N ASP A 293 9.27 12.53 -6.39
CA ASP A 293 9.55 13.05 -7.71
C ASP A 293 9.52 11.91 -8.76
N PRO A 294 9.43 12.19 -10.07
CA PRO A 294 9.16 11.17 -11.10
C PRO A 294 10.11 9.98 -11.10
N GLU A 295 11.41 10.24 -10.87
CA GLU A 295 12.49 9.24 -10.94
C GLU A 295 12.84 8.61 -9.57
N GLU A 296 12.21 9.05 -8.49
CA GLU A 296 12.53 8.54 -7.15
C GLU A 296 11.88 7.18 -6.90
N SER A 297 12.64 6.25 -6.28
CA SER A 297 12.11 4.99 -5.75
C SER A 297 11.86 5.11 -4.26
N ALA A 298 10.68 4.73 -3.82
CA ALA A 298 10.30 4.79 -2.41
C ALA A 298 10.77 3.58 -1.59
N HIS A 299 11.30 2.54 -2.21
CA HIS A 299 11.53 1.24 -1.54
C HIS A 299 12.41 1.36 -0.28
N GLY A 300 13.56 2.01 -0.37
CA GLY A 300 14.45 2.18 0.78
C GLY A 300 13.82 2.97 1.93
N LEU A 301 13.08 4.02 1.59
CA LEU A 301 12.36 4.84 2.57
C LEU A 301 11.22 4.06 3.23
N SER A 302 10.47 3.30 2.46
CA SER A 302 9.37 2.47 2.98
C SER A 302 9.87 1.43 3.98
N CYS A 303 10.93 0.70 3.64
CA CYS A 303 11.56 -0.25 4.55
C CYS A 303 12.05 0.43 5.84
N TYR A 304 12.65 1.61 5.72
CA TYR A 304 13.10 2.37 6.90
C TYR A 304 11.93 2.79 7.80
N ILE A 305 10.84 3.32 7.23
CA ILE A 305 9.67 3.75 7.98
C ILE A 305 9.03 2.54 8.69
N GLU A 306 8.83 1.45 7.99
CA GLU A 306 8.22 0.23 8.53
C GLU A 306 9.09 -0.44 9.61
N GLU A 307 10.41 -0.48 9.43
CA GLU A 307 11.34 -1.10 10.38
C GLU A 307 11.61 -0.22 11.61
N THR A 308 11.71 1.11 11.44
CA THR A 308 12.11 2.03 12.50
C THR A 308 10.91 2.64 13.22
N VAL A 309 9.97 3.18 12.46
CA VAL A 309 8.79 3.88 13.00
C VAL A 309 7.69 2.89 13.36
N LYS A 310 7.65 1.72 12.71
CA LYS A 310 6.62 0.67 12.85
C LYS A 310 5.25 1.09 12.32
N TRP A 311 5.21 2.08 11.46
CA TRP A 311 4.01 2.44 10.71
C TRP A 311 4.16 1.97 9.27
N PRO A 312 3.19 1.25 8.70
CA PRO A 312 3.21 0.93 7.28
C PRO A 312 3.02 2.21 6.46
N VAL A 313 3.78 2.34 5.38
CA VAL A 313 3.55 3.43 4.42
C VAL A 313 2.18 3.20 3.78
N HIS A 314 1.31 4.21 3.90
CA HIS A 314 -0.06 4.09 3.46
C HIS A 314 -0.22 4.32 1.96
N GLY A 315 0.52 5.26 1.39
CA GLY A 315 0.44 5.57 -0.03
C GLY A 315 1.58 6.42 -0.55
N TYR A 316 1.63 6.51 -1.88
CA TYR A 316 2.66 7.25 -2.61
C TYR A 316 2.01 8.28 -3.52
N LEU A 317 2.44 9.53 -3.37
CA LEU A 317 2.03 10.66 -4.20
C LEU A 317 3.17 10.96 -5.18
N ARG A 318 3.10 10.46 -6.41
CA ARG A 318 4.18 10.63 -7.38
C ARG A 318 3.87 11.81 -8.31
N LYS A 319 4.76 12.80 -8.34
CA LYS A 319 4.72 13.87 -9.33
C LYS A 319 5.03 13.28 -10.70
N GLY A 320 4.24 13.62 -11.71
CA GLY A 320 4.47 13.20 -13.09
C GLY A 320 4.73 14.41 -13.99
N GLY A 321 5.44 14.19 -15.11
CA GLY A 321 5.84 15.28 -16.02
C GLY A 321 4.68 16.17 -16.51
N ASN A 322 3.46 15.61 -16.61
CA ASN A 322 2.26 16.32 -17.06
C ASN A 322 1.26 16.61 -15.92
N GLY A 323 1.60 16.37 -14.66
CA GLY A 323 0.68 16.53 -13.52
C GLY A 323 -0.47 15.51 -13.46
N LEU A 324 -0.77 14.80 -14.54
CA LEU A 324 -1.91 13.86 -14.62
C LEU A 324 -1.82 12.72 -13.60
N ARG A 325 -0.64 12.14 -13.44
CA ARG A 325 -0.41 11.04 -12.48
C ARG A 325 -0.55 11.52 -11.03
N PHE A 326 -0.06 12.73 -10.73
CA PHE A 326 -0.19 13.34 -9.43
C PHE A 326 -1.65 13.58 -9.08
N ASN A 327 -2.41 14.23 -9.97
CA ASN A 327 -3.84 14.47 -9.80
C ASN A 327 -4.64 13.17 -9.63
N ALA A 328 -4.30 12.10 -10.36
CA ALA A 328 -4.92 10.79 -10.19
C ALA A 328 -4.66 10.21 -8.79
N ASN A 329 -3.43 10.35 -8.26
CA ASN A 329 -3.10 9.95 -6.90
C ASN A 329 -3.88 10.76 -5.86
N LEU A 330 -4.03 12.08 -6.07
CA LEU A 330 -4.79 12.95 -5.17
C LEU A 330 -6.30 12.64 -5.20
N ARG A 331 -6.88 12.39 -6.38
CA ARG A 331 -8.28 11.95 -6.49
C ARG A 331 -8.50 10.61 -5.76
N ARG A 332 -7.56 9.67 -5.90
CA ARG A 332 -7.59 8.40 -5.16
C ARG A 332 -7.58 8.63 -3.65
N LEU A 333 -6.70 9.51 -3.17
CA LEU A 333 -6.62 9.88 -1.76
C LEU A 333 -7.93 10.53 -1.28
N GLY A 334 -8.51 11.44 -2.05
CA GLY A 334 -9.81 12.05 -1.74
C GLY A 334 -10.93 11.01 -1.65
N ARG A 335 -11.00 10.06 -2.60
CA ARG A 335 -11.97 8.95 -2.53
C ARG A 335 -11.73 8.03 -1.33
N GLU A 336 -10.48 7.80 -0.96
CA GLU A 336 -10.15 7.04 0.26
C GLU A 336 -10.64 7.75 1.51
N MET A 337 -10.36 9.03 1.65
CA MET A 337 -10.74 9.86 2.81
C MET A 337 -12.26 9.82 3.07
N CYS A 338 -13.08 9.82 2.02
CA CYS A 338 -14.53 9.70 2.13
C CYS A 338 -15.05 8.26 2.06
N GLY A 339 -14.18 7.27 1.85
CA GLY A 339 -14.55 5.85 1.75
C GLY A 339 -15.30 5.52 0.46
N CYS A 340 -15.04 6.26 -0.61
CA CYS A 340 -15.65 6.10 -1.93
C CYS A 340 -14.72 5.44 -2.95
N GLN A 341 -13.62 4.82 -2.50
CA GLN A 341 -12.68 4.11 -3.37
C GLN A 341 -13.37 3.04 -4.21
N ILE A 342 -12.93 2.95 -5.48
CA ILE A 342 -13.35 1.93 -6.43
C ILE A 342 -12.29 0.86 -6.48
N GLY A 343 -12.65 -0.35 -6.05
CA GLY A 343 -11.80 -1.52 -6.07
C GLY A 343 -12.14 -2.46 -7.21
N LEU A 344 -11.11 -3.01 -7.85
CA LEU A 344 -11.24 -4.06 -8.86
C LEU A 344 -10.63 -5.35 -8.33
N VAL A 345 -11.40 -6.44 -8.38
CA VAL A 345 -10.95 -7.75 -7.94
C VAL A 345 -10.87 -8.70 -9.12
N LEU A 346 -9.69 -9.28 -9.34
CA LEU A 346 -9.40 -10.19 -10.44
C LEU A 346 -9.18 -11.60 -9.88
N SER A 347 -10.04 -12.53 -10.25
CA SER A 347 -9.99 -13.90 -9.75
C SER A 347 -8.83 -14.72 -10.31
N SER A 348 -8.55 -15.85 -9.68
CA SER A 348 -7.81 -16.94 -10.31
C SER A 348 -8.60 -17.50 -11.48
N GLY A 349 -7.96 -18.27 -12.37
CA GLY A 349 -8.66 -18.84 -13.52
C GLY A 349 -7.74 -19.44 -14.59
N ALA A 350 -6.44 -19.41 -14.38
CA ALA A 350 -5.42 -19.81 -15.35
C ALA A 350 -5.66 -19.19 -16.74
N ALA A 351 -5.78 -19.94 -17.84
CA ALA A 351 -6.02 -19.40 -19.17
C ALA A 351 -7.28 -18.52 -19.28
N ARG A 352 -8.34 -18.87 -18.54
CA ARG A 352 -9.58 -18.07 -18.49
C ARG A 352 -9.36 -16.68 -17.92
N GLY A 353 -8.34 -16.49 -17.08
CA GLY A 353 -7.95 -15.20 -16.54
C GLY A 353 -7.50 -14.19 -17.60
N LEU A 354 -7.21 -14.61 -18.84
CA LEU A 354 -6.95 -13.70 -19.95
C LEU A 354 -8.18 -12.82 -20.29
N SER A 355 -9.39 -13.23 -19.89
CA SER A 355 -10.58 -12.41 -20.05
C SER A 355 -10.54 -11.14 -19.18
N HIS A 356 -9.74 -11.10 -18.11
CA HIS A 356 -9.52 -9.87 -17.36
C HIS A 356 -9.01 -8.73 -18.24
N ILE A 357 -8.19 -9.06 -19.28
CA ILE A 357 -7.66 -8.05 -20.22
C ILE A 357 -8.80 -7.34 -20.95
N GLY A 358 -9.77 -8.11 -21.46
CA GLY A 358 -10.95 -7.53 -22.14
C GLY A 358 -11.80 -6.63 -21.22
N VAL A 359 -11.95 -7.04 -19.96
CA VAL A 359 -12.63 -6.19 -18.95
C VAL A 359 -11.86 -4.88 -18.75
N LEU A 360 -10.54 -4.94 -18.60
CA LEU A 360 -9.70 -3.75 -18.43
C LEU A 360 -9.80 -2.79 -19.64
N GLN A 361 -9.84 -3.32 -20.87
CA GLN A 361 -10.03 -2.51 -22.07
C GLN A 361 -11.33 -1.70 -22.01
N VAL A 362 -12.45 -2.35 -21.65
CA VAL A 362 -13.75 -1.67 -21.55
C VAL A 362 -13.78 -0.62 -20.44
N LEU A 363 -13.14 -0.91 -19.29
CA LEU A 363 -13.03 0.08 -18.21
C LEU A 363 -12.23 1.30 -18.66
N GLU A 364 -11.11 1.10 -19.39
CA GLU A 364 -10.25 2.18 -19.90
C GLU A 364 -10.97 3.00 -21.00
N GLU A 365 -11.66 2.35 -21.93
CA GLU A 365 -12.43 2.99 -23.01
C GLU A 365 -13.57 3.88 -22.48
N ASN A 366 -14.06 3.61 -21.28
CA ASN A 366 -15.13 4.36 -20.63
C ASN A 366 -14.64 5.27 -19.48
N ASP A 367 -13.34 5.58 -19.42
CA ASP A 367 -12.72 6.46 -18.41
C ASP A 367 -13.05 6.06 -16.96
N ILE A 368 -13.22 4.76 -16.69
CA ILE A 368 -13.52 4.25 -15.37
C ILE A 368 -12.21 4.17 -14.55
N GLU A 369 -12.05 5.12 -13.63
CA GLU A 369 -10.90 5.15 -12.71
C GLU A 369 -11.05 4.09 -11.62
N VAL A 370 -10.11 3.15 -11.56
CA VAL A 370 -9.97 2.17 -10.47
C VAL A 370 -8.88 2.63 -9.51
N ASP A 371 -9.19 2.65 -8.22
CA ASP A 371 -8.27 3.15 -7.19
C ASP A 371 -7.30 2.08 -6.67
N ILE A 372 -7.75 0.84 -6.57
CA ILE A 372 -6.97 -0.27 -6.03
C ILE A 372 -7.40 -1.59 -6.67
N VAL A 373 -6.44 -2.47 -6.90
CA VAL A 373 -6.67 -3.80 -7.47
C VAL A 373 -6.35 -4.87 -6.43
N ALA A 374 -7.12 -5.95 -6.42
CA ALA A 374 -6.73 -7.19 -5.76
C ALA A 374 -6.74 -8.34 -6.76
N GLY A 375 -5.74 -9.21 -6.70
CA GLY A 375 -5.62 -10.33 -7.63
C GLY A 375 -5.15 -11.61 -6.98
N SER A 376 -5.61 -12.74 -7.53
CA SER A 376 -5.20 -14.09 -7.16
C SER A 376 -4.78 -14.85 -8.42
N SER A 377 -3.64 -15.54 -8.38
CA SER A 377 -3.13 -16.34 -9.51
C SER A 377 -3.02 -15.52 -10.81
N MET A 378 -3.69 -15.93 -11.89
CA MET A 378 -3.72 -15.16 -13.14
C MET A 378 -4.24 -13.73 -12.95
N GLY A 379 -5.21 -13.53 -12.06
CA GLY A 379 -5.68 -12.19 -11.70
C GLY A 379 -4.59 -11.33 -11.02
N ALA A 380 -3.68 -11.96 -10.26
CA ALA A 380 -2.52 -11.26 -9.71
C ALA A 380 -1.52 -10.87 -10.81
N TYR A 381 -1.26 -11.75 -11.79
CA TYR A 381 -0.38 -11.47 -12.92
C TYR A 381 -0.92 -10.32 -13.78
N ILE A 382 -2.18 -10.42 -14.22
CA ILE A 382 -2.84 -9.40 -15.03
C ILE A 382 -2.93 -8.07 -14.27
N GLY A 383 -3.34 -8.13 -13.00
CA GLY A 383 -3.42 -6.97 -12.13
C GLY A 383 -2.07 -6.29 -11.89
N ALA A 384 -0.97 -7.05 -11.79
CA ALA A 384 0.37 -6.50 -11.63
C ALA A 384 0.86 -5.78 -12.89
N VAL A 385 0.65 -6.36 -14.07
CA VAL A 385 1.03 -5.72 -15.34
C VAL A 385 0.22 -4.43 -15.54
N TRP A 386 -1.09 -4.47 -15.32
CA TRP A 386 -1.94 -3.30 -15.39
C TRP A 386 -1.61 -2.25 -14.31
N GLY A 387 -1.33 -2.71 -13.10
CA GLY A 387 -0.91 -1.87 -11.98
C GLY A 387 0.44 -1.18 -12.22
N ALA A 388 1.33 -1.78 -13.01
CA ALA A 388 2.59 -1.17 -13.45
C ALA A 388 2.38 -0.01 -14.45
N GLY A 389 1.19 0.08 -15.07
CA GLY A 389 0.81 1.18 -15.96
C GLY A 389 0.55 0.78 -17.40
N TYR A 390 0.66 -0.50 -17.74
CA TYR A 390 0.31 -0.98 -19.08
C TYR A 390 -1.21 -0.95 -19.29
N GLY A 391 -1.63 -0.54 -20.49
CA GLY A 391 -3.04 -0.54 -20.87
C GLY A 391 -3.52 -1.90 -21.37
N GLY A 392 -4.84 -2.11 -21.38
CA GLY A 392 -5.47 -3.36 -21.83
C GLY A 392 -5.10 -3.75 -23.26
N LEU A 393 -4.92 -2.78 -24.16
CA LEU A 393 -4.48 -3.04 -25.56
C LEU A 393 -3.01 -3.51 -25.64
N GLU A 394 -2.14 -3.00 -24.80
CA GLU A 394 -0.75 -3.45 -24.73
C GLU A 394 -0.68 -4.86 -24.14
N MET A 395 -1.47 -5.12 -23.11
CA MET A 395 -1.56 -6.44 -22.47
C MET A 395 -2.11 -7.51 -23.44
N GLU A 396 -3.03 -7.15 -24.33
CA GLU A 396 -3.49 -8.04 -25.41
C GLU A 396 -2.34 -8.43 -26.35
N LYS A 397 -1.46 -7.48 -26.72
CA LYS A 397 -0.27 -7.80 -27.53
C LYS A 397 0.63 -8.81 -26.82
N PHE A 398 0.87 -8.63 -25.51
CA PHE A 398 1.66 -9.57 -24.72
C PHE A 398 0.99 -10.95 -24.62
N ALA A 399 -0.34 -11.01 -24.52
CA ALA A 399 -1.07 -12.28 -24.52
C ALA A 399 -0.97 -13.00 -25.87
N ARG A 400 -1.00 -12.27 -26.99
CA ARG A 400 -0.85 -12.85 -28.32
C ARG A 400 0.57 -13.38 -28.59
N GLU A 401 1.61 -12.86 -27.94
CA GLU A 401 2.99 -13.39 -28.04
C GLU A 401 3.13 -14.81 -27.45
N ILE A 402 2.25 -15.19 -26.53
CA ILE A 402 2.22 -16.53 -25.94
C ILE A 402 1.15 -17.43 -26.57
N GLU A 403 0.54 -17.00 -27.67
CA GLU A 403 -0.46 -17.77 -28.39
C GLU A 403 0.11 -19.07 -28.95
N GLY A 404 -0.67 -20.14 -28.81
CA GLY A 404 -0.33 -21.47 -29.33
C GLY A 404 0.67 -22.24 -28.45
N TYR A 405 0.87 -23.50 -28.82
CA TYR A 405 1.75 -24.42 -28.08
C TYR A 405 3.19 -23.95 -28.00
N ARG A 406 3.74 -23.30 -29.04
CA ARG A 406 5.12 -22.79 -29.02
C ARG A 406 5.31 -21.62 -28.07
N GLY A 407 4.31 -20.74 -27.92
CA GLY A 407 4.34 -19.64 -26.97
C GLY A 407 4.33 -20.15 -25.54
N LEU A 408 3.43 -21.10 -25.25
CA LEU A 408 3.30 -21.71 -23.92
C LEU A 408 4.59 -22.44 -23.50
N TRP A 409 5.19 -23.20 -24.40
CA TRP A 409 6.48 -23.90 -24.16
C TRP A 409 7.63 -22.96 -23.77
N ARG A 410 7.63 -21.72 -24.25
CA ARG A 410 8.62 -20.70 -23.86
C ARG A 410 8.48 -20.26 -22.40
N LEU A 411 7.30 -20.37 -21.82
CA LEU A 411 7.04 -20.04 -20.41
C LEU A 411 7.23 -21.24 -19.48
N MET A 412 7.22 -22.48 -20.03
CA MET A 412 7.39 -23.69 -19.24
C MET A 412 8.87 -23.95 -18.95
N ASP A 413 9.19 -24.11 -17.68
CA ASP A 413 10.52 -24.42 -17.17
C ASP A 413 10.43 -25.70 -16.33
N PHE A 414 10.88 -26.82 -16.91
CA PHE A 414 10.70 -28.13 -16.29
C PHE A 414 11.77 -28.38 -15.23
N ALA A 415 11.35 -28.84 -14.05
CA ALA A 415 12.26 -29.28 -13.00
C ALA A 415 12.96 -30.59 -13.38
N ALA A 416 14.29 -30.63 -13.29
CA ALA A 416 15.08 -31.84 -13.57
C ALA A 416 14.71 -33.01 -12.64
N PHE A 417 14.27 -32.72 -11.42
CA PHE A 417 13.80 -33.69 -10.43
C PHE A 417 12.47 -33.22 -9.82
N PRO A 418 11.32 -33.71 -10.27
CA PRO A 418 9.99 -33.18 -9.93
C PRO A 418 9.49 -33.62 -8.54
N ARG A 419 10.35 -33.63 -7.51
CA ARG A 419 9.97 -34.01 -6.14
C ARG A 419 9.00 -33.03 -5.46
N ARG A 420 9.01 -31.73 -5.85
CA ARG A 420 8.21 -30.66 -5.25
C ARG A 420 7.25 -29.97 -6.23
N GLY A 421 7.35 -30.28 -7.53
CA GLY A 421 6.57 -29.72 -8.63
C GLY A 421 7.26 -30.01 -9.97
N PHE A 422 6.51 -29.94 -11.06
CA PHE A 422 7.00 -30.21 -12.42
C PHE A 422 7.59 -28.98 -13.09
N LEU A 423 7.08 -27.77 -12.74
CA LEU A 423 7.48 -26.50 -13.34
C LEU A 423 8.20 -25.61 -12.33
N LEU A 424 9.30 -25.04 -12.77
CA LEU A 424 9.96 -23.92 -12.12
C LEU A 424 9.29 -22.61 -12.55
N THR A 425 9.49 -21.53 -11.80
CA THR A 425 8.88 -20.23 -12.09
C THR A 425 9.86 -19.23 -12.71
N GLU A 426 11.09 -19.63 -13.01
CA GLU A 426 12.16 -18.73 -13.46
C GLU A 426 11.88 -18.08 -14.83
N ARG A 427 11.30 -18.82 -15.78
CA ARG A 427 10.93 -18.23 -17.08
C ARG A 427 9.80 -17.23 -16.95
N VAL A 428 8.82 -17.51 -16.10
CA VAL A 428 7.74 -16.57 -15.80
C VAL A 428 8.30 -15.35 -15.07
N ARG A 429 9.25 -15.53 -14.14
CA ARG A 429 10.00 -14.46 -13.49
C ARG A 429 10.66 -13.55 -14.51
N ASN A 430 11.52 -14.13 -15.37
CA ASN A 430 12.26 -13.39 -16.37
C ASN A 430 11.33 -12.63 -17.32
N ARG A 431 10.23 -13.25 -17.74
CA ARG A 431 9.23 -12.59 -18.58
C ARG A 431 8.57 -11.41 -17.85
N LEU A 432 8.19 -11.60 -16.61
CA LEU A 432 7.56 -10.54 -15.80
C LEU A 432 8.54 -9.39 -15.53
N GLU A 433 9.80 -9.70 -15.18
CA GLU A 433 10.86 -8.71 -15.00
C GLU A 433 11.20 -7.95 -16.29
N GLN A 434 11.16 -8.60 -17.44
CA GLN A 434 11.30 -7.94 -18.75
C GLN A 434 10.11 -7.04 -19.07
N THR A 435 8.91 -7.38 -18.61
CA THR A 435 7.70 -6.61 -18.89
C THR A 435 7.57 -5.42 -17.93
N ILE A 436 7.57 -5.66 -16.62
CA ILE A 436 7.31 -4.60 -15.62
C ILE A 436 8.57 -4.11 -14.90
N GLY A 437 9.73 -4.72 -15.14
CA GLY A 437 10.95 -4.44 -14.38
C GLY A 437 10.93 -5.02 -12.97
N PRO A 438 11.98 -4.77 -12.18
CA PRO A 438 12.07 -5.22 -10.78
C PRO A 438 11.27 -4.29 -9.84
N LEU A 439 10.00 -4.04 -10.15
CA LEU A 439 9.16 -3.11 -9.40
C LEU A 439 8.81 -3.62 -8.00
N HIS A 440 8.75 -2.69 -7.08
CA HIS A 440 8.17 -2.86 -5.75
C HIS A 440 6.74 -2.33 -5.72
N PHE A 441 5.94 -2.78 -4.74
CA PHE A 441 4.56 -2.28 -4.57
C PHE A 441 4.51 -0.74 -4.45
N SER A 442 5.54 -0.11 -3.92
CA SER A 442 5.70 1.35 -3.82
C SER A 442 5.82 2.06 -5.17
N ASP A 443 6.27 1.35 -6.20
CA ASP A 443 6.55 1.94 -7.51
C ASP A 443 5.38 1.77 -8.50
N MET A 444 4.34 1.03 -8.07
CA MET A 444 3.17 0.76 -8.89
C MET A 444 2.39 2.03 -9.24
N ALA A 445 1.92 2.14 -10.47
CA ALA A 445 1.08 3.25 -10.91
C ALA A 445 -0.32 3.17 -10.29
N ARG A 446 -0.83 1.95 -10.08
CA ARG A 446 -2.07 1.66 -9.36
C ARG A 446 -1.76 0.72 -8.20
N PRO A 447 -2.18 1.01 -6.96
CA PRO A 447 -2.01 0.12 -5.83
C PRO A 447 -2.60 -1.26 -6.09
N ILE A 448 -1.86 -2.30 -5.70
CA ILE A 448 -2.30 -3.68 -5.86
C ILE A 448 -2.16 -4.47 -4.56
N ARG A 449 -3.06 -5.41 -4.36
CA ARG A 449 -3.02 -6.46 -3.34
C ARG A 449 -2.92 -7.81 -4.02
N ILE A 450 -1.91 -8.61 -3.70
CA ILE A 450 -1.69 -9.92 -4.31
C ILE A 450 -1.87 -10.99 -3.25
N VAL A 451 -2.76 -11.94 -3.55
CA VAL A 451 -3.08 -13.02 -2.61
C VAL A 451 -2.29 -14.27 -2.95
N ALA A 452 -1.69 -14.87 -1.93
CA ALA A 452 -1.08 -16.20 -1.98
C ALA A 452 -1.51 -17.03 -0.75
N THR A 453 -1.26 -18.33 -0.80
CA THR A 453 -1.50 -19.23 0.32
C THR A 453 -0.17 -19.63 0.95
N ARG A 454 -0.04 -19.44 2.24
CA ARG A 454 1.11 -19.89 3.02
C ARG A 454 0.99 -21.40 3.25
N LEU A 455 2.01 -22.17 2.81
CA LEU A 455 1.89 -23.63 2.78
C LEU A 455 2.08 -24.28 4.15
N ASP A 456 2.83 -23.65 5.07
CA ASP A 456 3.10 -24.19 6.41
C ASP A 456 1.93 -23.98 7.39
N THR A 457 1.12 -22.92 7.22
CA THR A 457 -0.03 -22.61 8.09
C THR A 457 -1.37 -22.72 7.38
N LEU A 458 -1.38 -22.88 6.05
CA LEU A 458 -2.55 -22.91 5.17
C LEU A 458 -3.36 -21.60 5.18
N GLU A 459 -2.77 -20.52 5.64
CA GLU A 459 -3.41 -19.22 5.76
C GLU A 459 -3.34 -18.41 4.45
N ARG A 460 -4.39 -17.62 4.23
CA ARG A 460 -4.39 -16.56 3.22
C ARG A 460 -3.36 -15.48 3.60
N VAL A 461 -2.52 -15.10 2.67
CA VAL A 461 -1.61 -13.96 2.82
C VAL A 461 -1.89 -12.95 1.72
N VAL A 462 -2.02 -11.67 2.11
CA VAL A 462 -2.22 -10.55 1.19
C VAL A 462 -0.93 -9.73 1.15
N PHE A 463 -0.20 -9.81 0.05
CA PHE A 463 0.99 -9.01 -0.18
C PHE A 463 0.61 -7.59 -0.62
N SER A 464 1.24 -6.61 0.01
CA SER A 464 1.10 -5.18 -0.31
C SER A 464 2.42 -4.42 -0.23
N GLY A 465 3.52 -5.14 0.00
CA GLY A 465 4.86 -4.57 0.14
C GLY A 465 5.94 -5.50 -0.41
N GLY A 466 7.13 -4.94 -0.65
CA GLY A 466 8.27 -5.64 -1.21
C GLY A 466 8.18 -5.82 -2.73
N SER A 467 8.82 -6.88 -3.27
CA SER A 467 8.86 -7.19 -4.71
C SER A 467 7.49 -7.65 -5.22
N VAL A 468 6.98 -6.99 -6.26
CA VAL A 468 5.75 -7.39 -6.96
C VAL A 468 5.95 -8.70 -7.69
N VAL A 469 7.10 -8.89 -8.34
CA VAL A 469 7.42 -10.11 -9.08
C VAL A 469 7.36 -11.33 -8.16
N ASP A 470 8.00 -11.27 -6.98
CA ASP A 470 8.00 -12.37 -6.02
C ASP A 470 6.59 -12.69 -5.49
N ALA A 471 5.77 -11.66 -5.28
CA ALA A 471 4.39 -11.84 -4.84
C ALA A 471 3.53 -12.49 -5.93
N VAL A 472 3.68 -12.07 -7.19
CA VAL A 472 2.98 -12.69 -8.33
C VAL A 472 3.38 -14.15 -8.50
N LEU A 473 4.68 -14.46 -8.43
CA LEU A 473 5.16 -15.85 -8.55
C LEU A 473 4.64 -16.73 -7.42
N ALA A 474 4.59 -16.22 -6.19
CA ALA A 474 3.97 -16.92 -5.07
C ALA A 474 2.49 -17.21 -5.33
N SER A 475 1.77 -16.21 -5.90
CA SER A 475 0.36 -16.33 -6.25
C SER A 475 0.07 -17.28 -7.43
N LEU A 476 1.06 -17.49 -8.32
CA LEU A 476 0.95 -18.38 -9.49
C LEU A 476 1.42 -19.83 -9.23
N ALA A 477 1.96 -20.13 -8.06
CA ALA A 477 2.56 -21.43 -7.75
C ALA A 477 1.50 -22.51 -7.51
N ILE A 478 0.87 -23.02 -8.59
CA ILE A 478 -0.20 -24.04 -8.51
C ILE A 478 0.33 -25.32 -7.88
N PRO A 479 -0.26 -25.82 -6.78
CA PRO A 479 0.18 -27.04 -6.12
C PRO A 479 0.14 -28.27 -7.06
N GLY A 480 1.20 -29.07 -7.00
CA GLY A 480 1.35 -30.26 -7.86
C GLY A 480 1.82 -29.94 -9.28
N ILE A 481 1.75 -28.69 -9.73
CA ILE A 481 2.27 -28.23 -11.03
C ILE A 481 3.56 -27.46 -10.82
N CYS A 482 3.52 -26.38 -10.04
CA CYS A 482 4.66 -25.54 -9.80
C CYS A 482 5.36 -25.88 -8.47
N VAL A 483 6.66 -25.60 -8.40
CA VAL A 483 7.41 -25.66 -7.16
C VAL A 483 6.95 -24.51 -6.26
N PRO A 484 6.69 -24.74 -4.96
CA PRO A 484 6.35 -23.65 -4.02
C PRO A 484 7.43 -22.56 -4.01
N VAL A 485 7.01 -21.31 -4.02
CA VAL A 485 7.91 -20.15 -3.98
C VAL A 485 8.32 -19.87 -2.55
N ILE A 486 9.61 -19.80 -2.29
CA ILE A 486 10.16 -19.48 -0.97
C ILE A 486 10.45 -17.99 -0.87
N ARG A 487 9.73 -17.30 0.03
CA ARG A 487 9.99 -15.89 0.36
C ARG A 487 10.28 -15.75 1.84
N ASP A 488 11.41 -15.17 2.20
CA ASP A 488 11.86 -15.02 3.60
C ASP A 488 11.89 -16.33 4.41
N GLY A 489 12.14 -17.47 3.74
CA GLY A 489 12.16 -18.80 4.33
C GLY A 489 10.78 -19.45 4.49
N ILE A 490 9.71 -18.78 4.04
CA ILE A 490 8.34 -19.27 4.11
C ILE A 490 7.90 -19.78 2.73
N PRO A 491 7.34 -21.00 2.62
CA PRO A 491 6.83 -21.54 1.37
C PRO A 491 5.42 -21.00 1.07
N TYR A 492 5.22 -20.55 -0.17
CA TYR A 492 3.93 -20.07 -0.69
C TYR A 492 3.48 -20.87 -1.90
N VAL A 493 2.17 -21.01 -2.03
CA VAL A 493 1.50 -21.60 -3.18
C VAL A 493 0.37 -20.69 -3.67
N ASP A 494 -0.25 -21.06 -4.79
CA ASP A 494 -1.29 -20.29 -5.49
C ASP A 494 -2.38 -19.75 -4.53
N GLY A 495 -2.68 -18.47 -4.71
CA GLY A 495 -3.70 -17.78 -3.92
C GLY A 495 -5.10 -18.33 -4.11
N GLY A 496 -5.37 -18.93 -5.26
CA GLY A 496 -6.65 -19.56 -5.55
C GLY A 496 -7.02 -20.72 -4.63
N ILE A 497 -6.09 -21.24 -3.84
CA ILE A 497 -6.36 -22.27 -2.85
C ILE A 497 -7.14 -21.71 -1.65
N SER A 498 -6.73 -20.54 -1.13
CA SER A 498 -7.34 -19.92 0.05
C SER A 498 -8.34 -18.81 -0.30
N ASP A 499 -8.09 -18.04 -1.35
CA ASP A 499 -8.94 -16.92 -1.76
C ASP A 499 -8.89 -16.72 -3.28
N PRO A 500 -9.71 -17.49 -4.03
CA PRO A 500 -9.69 -17.45 -5.50
C PRO A 500 -10.30 -16.19 -6.12
N LEU A 501 -11.13 -15.45 -5.37
CA LEU A 501 -11.70 -14.16 -5.75
C LEU A 501 -11.55 -13.20 -4.56
N PRO A 502 -10.42 -12.47 -4.44
CA PRO A 502 -10.01 -11.81 -3.20
C PRO A 502 -10.77 -10.50 -2.91
N VAL A 503 -12.09 -10.56 -2.81
CA VAL A 503 -12.96 -9.43 -2.47
C VAL A 503 -12.62 -8.91 -1.07
N ASP A 504 -12.37 -9.83 -0.14
CA ASP A 504 -12.07 -9.50 1.25
C ASP A 504 -10.73 -8.76 1.40
N ALA A 505 -9.77 -8.97 0.49
CA ALA A 505 -8.52 -8.23 0.49
C ALA A 505 -8.70 -6.71 0.30
N LEU A 506 -9.81 -6.29 -0.32
CA LEU A 506 -10.19 -4.87 -0.46
C LEU A 506 -11.24 -4.44 0.58
N ALA A 507 -12.21 -5.28 0.88
CA ALA A 507 -13.25 -4.96 1.85
C ALA A 507 -12.68 -4.75 3.27
N ASP A 508 -11.67 -5.54 3.67
CA ASP A 508 -11.01 -5.45 4.98
C ASP A 508 -10.27 -4.11 5.19
N ILE A 509 -9.84 -3.47 4.10
CA ILE A 509 -9.22 -2.13 4.15
C ILE A 509 -10.22 -0.97 3.94
N GLY A 510 -11.52 -1.29 3.90
CA GLY A 510 -12.59 -0.29 3.86
C GLY A 510 -13.10 0.10 2.47
N VAL A 511 -12.67 -0.58 1.40
CA VAL A 511 -13.20 -0.35 0.04
C VAL A 511 -14.62 -0.89 -0.04
N ARG A 512 -15.56 -0.04 -0.48
CA ARG A 512 -17.00 -0.36 -0.51
C ARG A 512 -17.56 -0.55 -1.91
N LYS A 513 -17.03 0.19 -2.90
CA LYS A 513 -17.42 0.05 -4.31
C LYS A 513 -16.49 -0.99 -4.93
N ILE A 514 -16.89 -2.25 -4.98
CA ILE A 514 -16.05 -3.34 -5.47
C ILE A 514 -16.66 -3.95 -6.74
N ILE A 515 -15.87 -3.90 -7.82
CA ILE A 515 -16.13 -4.61 -9.07
C ILE A 515 -15.32 -5.89 -9.04
N ALA A 516 -15.96 -7.04 -9.09
CA ALA A 516 -15.31 -8.34 -9.06
C ALA A 516 -15.42 -9.05 -10.40
N VAL A 517 -14.30 -9.49 -10.96
CA VAL A 517 -14.25 -10.28 -12.20
C VAL A 517 -13.98 -11.73 -11.84
N ASN A 518 -15.02 -12.57 -11.92
CA ASN A 518 -14.96 -13.99 -11.59
C ASN A 518 -14.86 -14.83 -12.86
N THR A 519 -13.66 -15.33 -13.16
CA THR A 519 -13.40 -16.21 -14.32
C THR A 519 -13.45 -17.70 -13.96
N ILE A 520 -13.80 -18.02 -12.71
CA ILE A 520 -13.91 -19.39 -12.22
C ILE A 520 -15.25 -19.98 -12.66
N ALA A 521 -15.20 -21.14 -13.31
CA ALA A 521 -16.38 -21.79 -13.84
C ALA A 521 -17.38 -22.17 -12.73
N THR A 522 -18.67 -21.89 -12.96
CA THR A 522 -19.74 -22.31 -12.05
C THR A 522 -20.06 -23.80 -12.19
N PRO A 523 -20.74 -24.43 -11.20
CA PRO A 523 -21.22 -25.82 -11.34
C PRO A 523 -22.08 -26.04 -12.57
N GLN A 524 -22.92 -25.04 -12.94
CA GLN A 524 -23.78 -25.11 -14.13
C GLN A 524 -22.94 -25.13 -15.41
N THR A 525 -21.93 -24.24 -15.50
CA THR A 525 -21.02 -24.17 -16.64
C THR A 525 -20.21 -25.47 -16.79
N ILE A 526 -19.72 -26.03 -15.67
CA ILE A 526 -18.99 -27.29 -15.65
C ILE A 526 -19.89 -28.45 -16.11
N LYS A 527 -21.15 -28.46 -15.67
CA LYS A 527 -22.13 -29.50 -16.07
C LYS A 527 -22.43 -29.42 -17.57
N ALA A 528 -22.73 -28.24 -18.10
CA ALA A 528 -22.96 -28.04 -19.54
C ALA A 528 -21.78 -28.51 -20.38
N PHE A 529 -20.57 -28.12 -20.00
CA PHE A 529 -19.32 -28.52 -20.66
C PHE A 529 -19.07 -30.03 -20.56
N SER A 530 -19.37 -30.66 -19.42
CA SER A 530 -19.24 -32.12 -19.25
C SER A 530 -20.18 -32.89 -20.14
N MET A 531 -21.37 -32.37 -20.40
CA MET A 531 -22.35 -33.00 -21.31
C MET A 531 -21.89 -32.91 -22.78
N GLU A 532 -21.43 -31.73 -23.22
CA GLU A 532 -20.89 -31.50 -24.58
C GLU A 532 -19.68 -32.41 -24.88
N ILE A 533 -18.79 -32.56 -23.90
CA ILE A 533 -17.63 -33.45 -24.09
C ILE A 533 -18.05 -34.93 -24.09
N ALA A 534 -19.01 -35.35 -23.24
CA ALA A 534 -19.47 -36.70 -23.23
C ALA A 534 -20.14 -37.08 -24.58
N GLU A 535 -20.77 -36.13 -25.25
CA GLU A 535 -21.32 -36.32 -26.60
C GLU A 535 -20.20 -36.45 -27.65
N ASN A 536 -19.17 -35.57 -27.59
CA ASN A 536 -18.03 -35.63 -28.49
C ASN A 536 -17.14 -36.88 -28.28
N GLU A 537 -17.04 -37.36 -27.03
CA GLU A 537 -16.28 -38.58 -26.72
C GLU A 537 -17.01 -39.86 -27.17
N ARG A 538 -18.35 -39.85 -27.19
CA ARG A 538 -19.12 -40.95 -27.78
C ARG A 538 -18.93 -41.08 -29.29
N ALA A 539 -18.61 -39.98 -29.97
CA ALA A 539 -18.34 -39.95 -31.39
C ALA A 539 -16.95 -40.51 -31.80
N GLN A 540 -16.03 -40.63 -30.86
CA GLN A 540 -14.66 -41.10 -31.09
C GLN A 540 -14.45 -42.53 -30.55
N THR A 541 -14.45 -43.53 -31.39
CA THR A 541 -14.14 -44.93 -31.06
C THR A 541 -12.75 -45.31 -31.58
N GLY A 542 -11.85 -45.83 -30.72
CA GLY A 542 -10.57 -46.38 -31.18
C GLY A 542 -9.59 -46.77 -30.05
N TRP A 543 -8.82 -47.80 -30.25
CA TRP A 543 -7.77 -48.37 -29.37
C TRP A 543 -6.64 -47.39 -29.01
N SER A 544 -6.39 -46.39 -29.81
CA SER A 544 -5.40 -45.33 -29.57
C SER A 544 -5.66 -44.51 -28.30
N ARG A 545 -6.90 -44.50 -27.83
CA ARG A 545 -7.39 -43.77 -26.65
C ARG A 545 -6.83 -44.32 -25.34
N THR A 546 -6.71 -45.65 -25.21
CA THR A 546 -6.25 -46.28 -23.97
C THR A 546 -4.75 -46.08 -23.73
N LEU A 547 -3.94 -46.12 -24.76
CA LEU A 547 -2.50 -45.85 -24.67
C LEU A 547 -2.20 -44.38 -24.39
N HIS A 548 -2.93 -43.45 -25.03
CA HIS A 548 -2.74 -42.02 -24.82
C HIS A 548 -3.13 -41.59 -23.40
N SER A 549 -4.18 -42.21 -22.79
CA SER A 549 -4.62 -41.89 -21.43
C SER A 549 -3.63 -42.35 -20.36
N TRP A 550 -2.87 -43.41 -20.60
CA TRP A 550 -1.90 -43.96 -19.65
C TRP A 550 -0.63 -43.11 -19.54
N PHE A 551 -0.21 -42.45 -20.60
CA PHE A 551 1.03 -41.65 -20.63
C PHE A 551 0.78 -40.13 -20.49
N ASN A 552 -0.46 -39.68 -20.55
CA ASN A 552 -0.79 -38.26 -20.37
C ASN A 552 -1.22 -37.99 -18.92
N PRO A 553 -0.38 -37.33 -18.09
CA PRO A 553 -0.75 -37.02 -16.69
C PRO A 553 -1.95 -36.08 -16.58
N PHE A 554 -2.31 -35.39 -17.67
CA PHE A 554 -3.50 -34.51 -17.76
C PHE A 554 -4.72 -35.21 -18.37
N ALA A 555 -4.65 -36.52 -18.62
CA ALA A 555 -5.79 -37.26 -19.15
C ALA A 555 -6.90 -37.36 -18.10
N ARG A 556 -8.16 -37.31 -18.56
CA ARG A 556 -9.34 -37.41 -17.71
C ARG A 556 -9.39 -38.72 -16.92
N GLY A 557 -9.81 -38.61 -15.65
CA GLY A 557 -9.96 -39.76 -14.76
C GLY A 557 -8.68 -40.19 -14.04
N ASN A 558 -7.55 -39.55 -14.28
CA ASN A 558 -6.32 -39.78 -13.53
C ASN A 558 -6.40 -39.15 -12.13
N ALA A 559 -5.57 -39.62 -11.20
CA ALA A 559 -5.48 -39.08 -9.85
C ALA A 559 -5.25 -37.56 -9.84
N PHE A 560 -4.42 -37.08 -10.78
CA PHE A 560 -4.13 -35.65 -10.95
C PHE A 560 -5.37 -34.86 -11.40
N ASP A 561 -6.11 -35.34 -12.42
CA ASP A 561 -7.38 -34.72 -12.86
C ASP A 561 -8.40 -34.68 -11.71
N THR A 562 -8.51 -35.77 -10.94
CA THR A 562 -9.39 -35.84 -9.77
C THR A 562 -9.00 -34.80 -8.70
N LEU A 563 -7.70 -34.66 -8.42
CA LEU A 563 -7.18 -33.66 -7.47
C LEU A 563 -7.49 -32.25 -7.95
N MET A 564 -7.18 -31.93 -9.21
CA MET A 564 -7.41 -30.61 -9.79
C MET A 564 -8.89 -30.23 -9.82
N ARG A 565 -9.77 -31.19 -10.12
CA ARG A 565 -11.23 -30.98 -10.05
C ARG A 565 -11.71 -30.76 -8.63
N SER A 566 -11.12 -31.44 -7.65
CA SER A 566 -11.46 -31.25 -6.24
C SER A 566 -11.06 -29.86 -5.76
N ILE A 567 -9.86 -29.40 -6.12
CA ILE A 567 -9.41 -28.01 -5.87
C ILE A 567 -10.36 -27.02 -6.56
N HIS A 568 -10.70 -27.26 -7.82
CA HIS A 568 -11.61 -26.39 -8.59
C HIS A 568 -13.01 -26.29 -7.95
N ALA A 569 -13.52 -27.39 -7.43
CA ALA A 569 -14.81 -27.42 -6.72
C ALA A 569 -14.76 -26.56 -5.44
N ALA A 570 -13.65 -26.60 -4.69
CA ALA A 570 -13.44 -25.73 -3.53
C ALA A 570 -13.33 -24.26 -3.94
N GLN A 571 -12.52 -23.95 -4.97
CA GLN A 571 -12.36 -22.59 -5.50
C GLN A 571 -13.71 -22.00 -5.95
N THR A 572 -14.55 -22.78 -6.63
CA THR A 572 -15.87 -22.33 -7.08
C THR A 572 -16.74 -21.92 -5.91
N ARG A 573 -16.75 -22.70 -4.83
CA ARG A 573 -17.55 -22.38 -3.63
C ARG A 573 -17.04 -21.13 -2.92
N LEU A 574 -15.73 -20.99 -2.78
CA LEU A 574 -15.11 -19.81 -2.17
C LEU A 574 -15.40 -18.55 -3.00
N ALA A 575 -15.21 -18.62 -4.32
CA ALA A 575 -15.46 -17.49 -5.21
C ALA A 575 -16.94 -17.06 -5.19
N GLU A 576 -17.89 -18.00 -5.19
CA GLU A 576 -19.32 -17.67 -5.08
C GLU A 576 -19.67 -17.02 -3.73
N ALA A 577 -19.01 -17.43 -2.64
CA ALA A 577 -19.18 -16.77 -1.35
C ALA A 577 -18.66 -15.33 -1.39
N SER A 578 -17.47 -15.11 -1.98
CA SER A 578 -16.85 -13.80 -2.15
C SER A 578 -17.69 -12.88 -3.06
N CYS A 579 -18.33 -13.40 -4.11
CA CYS A 579 -19.21 -12.63 -5.00
C CYS A 579 -20.32 -11.89 -4.26
N ARG A 580 -20.80 -12.42 -3.13
CA ARG A 580 -21.88 -11.79 -2.34
C ARG A 580 -21.47 -10.47 -1.70
N ARG A 581 -20.16 -10.24 -1.52
CA ARG A 581 -19.59 -9.04 -0.92
C ARG A 581 -19.16 -7.99 -1.95
N ALA A 582 -19.17 -8.34 -3.25
CA ALA A 582 -18.88 -7.41 -4.32
C ALA A 582 -20.14 -6.62 -4.70
N SER A 583 -19.94 -5.37 -5.14
CA SER A 583 -21.04 -4.50 -5.58
C SER A 583 -21.52 -4.85 -6.98
N VAL A 584 -20.59 -5.16 -7.90
CA VAL A 584 -20.87 -5.64 -9.25
C VAL A 584 -19.99 -6.85 -9.52
N VAL A 585 -20.58 -7.91 -10.09
CA VAL A 585 -19.84 -9.13 -10.46
C VAL A 585 -19.93 -9.35 -11.96
N LEU A 586 -18.78 -9.42 -12.58
CA LEU A 586 -18.58 -9.76 -13.98
C LEU A 586 -18.20 -11.23 -14.09
N ARG A 587 -18.84 -11.96 -15.01
CA ARG A 587 -18.64 -13.40 -15.18
C ARG A 587 -18.35 -13.74 -16.65
N PRO A 588 -17.16 -13.43 -17.16
CA PRO A 588 -16.80 -13.75 -18.55
C PRO A 588 -16.63 -15.25 -18.73
N TYR A 589 -17.73 -15.94 -18.97
CA TYR A 589 -17.72 -17.39 -19.12
C TYR A 589 -17.62 -17.83 -20.57
N SER A 590 -16.76 -18.82 -20.81
CA SER A 590 -16.82 -19.66 -21.98
C SER A 590 -17.15 -21.08 -21.59
N CYS A 591 -18.14 -21.67 -22.25
CA CYS A 591 -18.36 -23.11 -22.21
C CYS A 591 -17.27 -23.88 -22.97
N LYS A 592 -16.48 -23.19 -23.81
CA LYS A 592 -15.46 -23.76 -24.70
C LYS A 592 -14.07 -23.38 -24.20
N GLY A 593 -13.36 -24.28 -23.57
CA GLY A 593 -11.95 -24.09 -23.20
C GLY A 593 -11.57 -24.72 -21.87
N HIS A 594 -10.48 -25.45 -21.88
CA HIS A 594 -9.86 -25.98 -20.68
C HIS A 594 -9.17 -24.86 -19.89
N TRP A 595 -9.06 -24.99 -18.58
CA TRP A 595 -8.37 -24.04 -17.72
C TRP A 595 -6.89 -23.81 -18.10
N HIS A 596 -6.29 -24.78 -18.82
CA HIS A 596 -4.90 -24.76 -19.30
C HIS A 596 -4.76 -24.44 -20.79
N ASP A 597 -5.84 -24.03 -21.45
CA ASP A 597 -5.84 -23.74 -22.88
C ASP A 597 -5.47 -22.27 -23.16
N PHE A 598 -4.20 -22.03 -23.37
CA PHE A 598 -3.66 -20.73 -23.78
C PHE A 598 -3.55 -20.59 -25.31
N SER A 599 -4.17 -21.48 -26.08
CA SER A 599 -4.01 -21.49 -27.54
C SER A 599 -4.73 -20.36 -28.26
N ASN A 600 -5.77 -19.77 -27.63
CA ASN A 600 -6.55 -18.68 -28.22
C ASN A 600 -6.84 -17.57 -27.20
N PRO A 601 -5.84 -16.71 -26.88
CA PRO A 601 -6.01 -15.58 -25.98
C PRO A 601 -7.13 -14.63 -26.40
N GLY A 602 -7.25 -14.38 -27.72
CA GLY A 602 -8.24 -13.45 -28.27
C GLY A 602 -9.68 -13.83 -27.92
N ALA A 603 -10.03 -15.13 -27.92
CA ALA A 603 -11.36 -15.58 -27.56
C ALA A 603 -11.71 -15.24 -26.10
N TYR A 604 -10.77 -15.41 -25.16
CA TYR A 604 -10.99 -15.04 -23.75
C TYR A 604 -11.11 -13.53 -23.59
N ILE A 605 -10.27 -12.75 -24.27
CA ILE A 605 -10.32 -11.29 -24.23
C ILE A 605 -11.67 -10.77 -24.72
N SER A 606 -12.19 -11.32 -25.86
CA SER A 606 -13.52 -10.98 -26.37
C SER A 606 -14.63 -11.24 -25.36
N LEU A 607 -14.60 -12.39 -24.69
CA LEU A 607 -15.58 -12.71 -23.63
C LEU A 607 -15.51 -11.73 -22.47
N GLY A 608 -14.31 -11.29 -22.10
CA GLY A 608 -14.11 -10.26 -21.08
C GLY A 608 -14.75 -8.93 -21.48
N ARG A 609 -14.58 -8.52 -22.75
CA ARG A 609 -15.20 -7.32 -23.30
C ARG A 609 -16.72 -7.42 -23.29
N GLU A 610 -17.26 -8.49 -23.88
CA GLU A 610 -18.72 -8.72 -23.97
C GLU A 610 -19.39 -8.65 -22.58
N GLU A 611 -18.81 -9.29 -21.58
CA GLU A 611 -19.35 -9.26 -20.21
C GLU A 611 -19.24 -7.85 -19.60
N ALA A 612 -18.12 -7.16 -19.77
CA ALA A 612 -17.94 -5.80 -19.24
C ALA A 612 -18.90 -4.81 -19.90
N GLU A 613 -19.07 -4.88 -21.22
CA GLU A 613 -20.02 -4.05 -21.97
C GLU A 613 -21.47 -4.33 -21.50
N SER A 614 -21.83 -5.59 -21.27
CA SER A 614 -23.17 -5.97 -20.78
C SER A 614 -23.48 -5.42 -19.39
N LYS A 615 -22.43 -5.19 -18.56
CA LYS A 615 -22.53 -4.69 -17.19
C LYS A 615 -22.13 -3.22 -17.04
N LEU A 616 -21.84 -2.53 -18.14
CA LEU A 616 -21.30 -1.16 -18.11
C LEU A 616 -22.24 -0.18 -17.39
N SER A 617 -23.54 -0.26 -17.63
CA SER A 617 -24.54 0.55 -16.91
C SER A 617 -24.50 0.32 -15.40
N ALA A 618 -24.42 -0.94 -14.95
CA ALA A 618 -24.35 -1.26 -13.52
C ALA A 618 -23.05 -0.75 -12.88
N ILE A 619 -21.93 -0.76 -13.63
CA ILE A 619 -20.66 -0.21 -13.18
C ILE A 619 -20.75 1.31 -13.06
N GLN A 620 -21.31 1.99 -14.07
CA GLN A 620 -21.51 3.43 -14.06
C GLN A 620 -22.46 3.87 -12.95
N ASP A 621 -23.53 3.15 -12.71
CA ASP A 621 -24.46 3.39 -11.61
C ASP A 621 -23.76 3.25 -10.24
N LEU A 622 -22.92 2.21 -10.07
CA LEU A 622 -22.11 2.02 -8.87
C LEU A 622 -21.19 3.22 -8.62
N ILE A 623 -20.50 3.68 -9.67
CA ILE A 623 -19.54 4.79 -9.57
C ILE A 623 -20.26 6.09 -9.25
N ASN A 624 -21.35 6.38 -9.96
CA ASN A 624 -22.09 7.64 -9.88
C ASN A 624 -23.01 7.73 -8.64
N THR A 625 -23.27 6.60 -7.96
CA THR A 625 -24.08 6.60 -6.75
C THR A 625 -23.27 7.15 -5.56
N PRO A 626 -23.65 8.32 -5.00
CA PRO A 626 -22.95 8.89 -3.84
C PRO A 626 -23.07 7.98 -2.61
N ILE A 627 -21.97 7.74 -1.92
CA ILE A 627 -22.02 7.05 -0.62
C ILE A 627 -22.33 8.07 0.47
N ARG A 628 -23.57 8.07 0.98
CA ARG A 628 -23.95 8.88 2.15
C ARG A 628 -23.68 8.11 3.44
N GLU A 629 -23.01 8.70 4.42
CA GLU A 629 -22.70 8.04 5.69
C GLU A 629 -23.94 7.59 6.48
N ARG A 630 -25.07 8.28 6.31
CA ARG A 630 -26.35 7.94 6.96
C ARG A 630 -26.98 6.63 6.47
N GLN A 631 -26.49 6.05 5.34
CA GLN A 631 -26.99 4.80 4.77
C GLN A 631 -26.11 3.58 5.05
N LEU A 632 -25.14 3.68 5.96
CA LEU A 632 -24.33 2.53 6.34
C LEU A 632 -25.23 1.47 7.03
N PRO A 633 -25.37 0.26 6.48
CA PRO A 633 -26.02 -0.83 7.19
C PRO A 633 -25.25 -1.04 8.50
N HIS A 634 -25.98 -1.18 9.59
CA HIS A 634 -25.41 -1.58 10.88
C HIS A 634 -24.55 -2.83 10.65
N ASN A 635 -23.28 -2.75 11.01
CA ASN A 635 -22.41 -3.91 11.09
C ASN A 635 -23.01 -4.92 12.08
N THR A 636 -23.73 -5.90 11.58
CA THR A 636 -24.25 -7.07 12.32
C THR A 636 -23.12 -8.10 12.54
N LEU A 637 -21.92 -7.65 12.89
CA LEU A 637 -20.76 -8.52 13.15
C LEU A 637 -20.15 -8.28 14.53
N VAL A 638 -20.98 -7.98 15.55
CA VAL A 638 -20.58 -8.11 16.96
C VAL A 638 -21.72 -8.79 17.70
N GLN A 639 -22.07 -10.00 17.34
CA GLN A 639 -22.79 -10.97 18.15
C GLN A 639 -22.65 -12.36 17.53
N ALA A 640 -21.45 -12.93 17.63
CA ALA A 640 -21.19 -14.37 17.62
C ALA A 640 -19.71 -14.55 17.95
N ALA A 641 -19.37 -14.48 19.22
CA ALA A 641 -18.22 -15.13 19.82
C ALA A 641 -18.74 -15.89 21.04
#